data_d7ba01acea8edbdb3d238a85730e8294
#
_entry.id   d7ba01acea8edbdb3d238a85730e8294
#
_cell.length_a   1.000
_cell.length_b   1.000
_cell.length_c   1.000
_cell.angle_alpha   90.00
_cell.angle_beta   90.00
_cell.angle_gamma   90.00
#
_symmetry.space_group_name_H-M   'P 1'
#
loop_
_entity.id
_entity.type
_entity.pdbx_description
1 polymer ?
#
loop_
_entity_poly.entity_id
_entity_poly.type
_entity_poly.pdbx_seq_one_letter_code
_entity_poly.pdbx_strand_id
1 'polypeptide(L)'
;MARHEFQTEVNQLLNLLIHSLYSNKDIFLREIVSNASDALDKLKYLTVSDDNYKNISFTPKIDISFDDKDNVLVVQDSGIGMNDEDLQNNLGTIARSGTKAFLEKLSSDAAKDSSLIGQFGVGFYSAFMAAKHIDVITKKAGSDGKIWHWSSDGTNSYDLEEIGADSDLTKKYGFDDSALTGSAIVMKLNDESKEYASRWKIEELIKRYSDHIAFPIYLHYDQNKYDDKGNVTSTEKKVDQVNSASALWKRPKSELKKEDYNEFYKTIGHDGEEPLHYVHTHAEGTQEYTTLFFVPQRAPYDMYQADYQSGVKLYVKRVFITDDDRELLPAYLRFVRGVIDSEDLPLNVSREILQQNRILETIKSASVKKLLGEFKKMGEAADSAKKAENPTDEDKAKIEKWNKFVANFNRPMKEGLYSDYANRDEIAEIVRFKSTDSSGTGDNNWTSFADYVQRMKTDQKAIYYISGNDEKNLRENPLLKAYIDKGFEVLIMADDIDDIVIPGFGKYKDFELKAVNRAGSDEELGVDKKEAEKKDKEFKPVVEKIKKALGDAVKDVVLSKRLSAESPSCIVVDENDPGFQMERMMKAMGQEGMGVKPILEVNGDHSLVNRIKQTDDEALIKDVSEVLLNQALLIAGVEIKEPAEFVKHLNNLLA
;
A
#
# COMPACT_ATOMS: atom_id res chain seq x y z
N MET A 1 -4.70 -16.47 -53.81
CA MET A 1 -3.82 -15.63 -52.97
C MET A 1 -2.65 -16.50 -52.54
N ALA A 2 -1.42 -16.08 -52.77
CA ALA A 2 -0.24 -16.80 -52.26
C ALA A 2 -0.08 -16.45 -50.78
N ARG A 3 0.06 -17.44 -49.91
CA ARG A 3 0.36 -17.27 -48.49
C ARG A 3 1.89 -17.21 -48.35
N HIS A 4 2.40 -16.14 -47.75
CA HIS A 4 3.82 -15.95 -47.47
C HIS A 4 4.06 -16.11 -45.97
N GLU A 5 5.16 -16.72 -45.57
CA GLU A 5 5.63 -16.82 -44.19
C GLU A 5 6.51 -15.62 -43.86
N PHE A 6 6.41 -15.13 -42.60
CA PHE A 6 7.31 -14.08 -42.13
C PHE A 6 8.74 -14.63 -41.99
N GLN A 7 9.72 -13.85 -42.41
CA GLN A 7 11.14 -14.14 -42.20
C GLN A 7 11.64 -13.34 -41.00
N THR A 8 12.59 -13.90 -40.25
CA THR A 8 13.09 -13.33 -38.99
C THR A 8 14.58 -13.01 -39.11
N GLU A 9 14.95 -11.79 -38.80
CA GLU A 9 16.32 -11.33 -38.58
C GLU A 9 16.72 -11.67 -37.12
N VAL A 10 17.41 -12.78 -36.90
CA VAL A 10 17.71 -13.35 -35.59
C VAL A 10 18.49 -12.35 -34.69
N ASN A 11 19.48 -11.64 -35.28
CA ASN A 11 20.26 -10.64 -34.55
C ASN A 11 19.43 -9.48 -34.03
N GLN A 12 18.48 -8.98 -34.82
CA GLN A 12 17.60 -7.89 -34.38
C GLN A 12 16.63 -8.37 -33.30
N LEU A 13 16.11 -9.60 -33.43
CA LEU A 13 15.24 -10.20 -32.44
C LEU A 13 15.96 -10.39 -31.09
N LEU A 14 17.19 -10.94 -31.09
CA LEU A 14 18.00 -11.09 -29.89
C LEU A 14 18.31 -9.73 -29.25
N ASN A 15 18.68 -8.73 -30.04
CA ASN A 15 18.92 -7.38 -29.55
C ASN A 15 17.67 -6.76 -28.89
N LEU A 16 16.50 -6.95 -29.49
CA LEU A 16 15.22 -6.49 -28.88
C LEU A 16 14.94 -7.24 -27.58
N LEU A 17 15.15 -8.54 -27.51
CA LEU A 17 14.94 -9.33 -26.31
C LEU A 17 15.92 -8.95 -25.20
N ILE A 18 17.19 -8.71 -25.52
CA ILE A 18 18.24 -8.38 -24.55
C ILE A 18 18.09 -6.94 -24.03
N HIS A 19 17.78 -5.96 -24.90
CA HIS A 19 17.86 -4.54 -24.56
C HIS A 19 16.52 -3.82 -24.42
N SER A 20 15.40 -4.40 -24.85
CA SER A 20 14.10 -3.73 -24.85
C SER A 20 13.03 -4.47 -24.06
N LEU A 21 13.23 -5.74 -23.73
CA LEU A 21 12.23 -6.52 -23.01
C LEU A 21 12.25 -6.26 -21.51
N TYR A 22 13.42 -5.97 -20.95
CA TYR A 22 13.63 -5.76 -19.52
C TYR A 22 14.11 -4.33 -19.27
N SER A 23 13.46 -3.64 -18.35
CA SER A 23 13.82 -2.26 -17.96
C SER A 23 14.98 -2.21 -16.97
N ASN A 24 15.19 -3.30 -16.20
CA ASN A 24 16.23 -3.41 -15.18
C ASN A 24 17.18 -4.58 -15.48
N LYS A 25 18.48 -4.30 -15.53
CA LYS A 25 19.52 -5.30 -15.77
C LYS A 25 19.60 -6.36 -14.66
N ASP A 26 19.33 -6.00 -13.40
CA ASP A 26 19.36 -6.90 -12.23
C ASP A 26 18.52 -8.18 -12.38
N ILE A 27 17.52 -8.14 -13.23
CA ILE A 27 16.57 -9.24 -13.49
C ILE A 27 17.23 -10.48 -14.09
N PHE A 28 18.38 -10.35 -14.76
CA PHE A 28 19.04 -11.50 -15.36
C PHE A 28 19.31 -12.61 -14.33
N LEU A 29 19.77 -12.25 -13.11
CA LEU A 29 20.06 -13.24 -12.08
C LEU A 29 18.78 -13.94 -11.58
N ARG A 30 17.68 -13.19 -11.45
CA ARG A 30 16.35 -13.76 -11.16
C ARG A 30 15.95 -14.82 -12.19
N GLU A 31 16.10 -14.51 -13.47
CA GLU A 31 15.71 -15.42 -14.55
C GLU A 31 16.58 -16.70 -14.57
N ILE A 32 17.89 -16.56 -14.39
CA ILE A 32 18.80 -17.73 -14.34
C ILE A 32 18.52 -18.61 -13.11
N VAL A 33 18.30 -18.00 -11.93
CA VAL A 33 17.95 -18.74 -10.70
C VAL A 33 16.56 -19.38 -10.81
N SER A 34 15.59 -18.72 -11.45
CA SER A 34 14.27 -19.32 -11.71
C SER A 34 14.37 -20.54 -12.65
N ASN A 35 15.20 -20.46 -13.69
CA ASN A 35 15.44 -21.60 -14.59
C ASN A 35 16.12 -22.77 -13.85
N ALA A 36 17.06 -22.48 -12.96
CA ALA A 36 17.68 -23.49 -12.09
C ALA A 36 16.64 -24.14 -11.15
N SER A 37 15.75 -23.35 -10.55
CA SER A 37 14.62 -23.86 -9.74
C SER A 37 13.71 -24.78 -10.58
N ASP A 38 13.34 -24.38 -11.79
CA ASP A 38 12.53 -25.20 -12.71
C ASP A 38 13.22 -26.55 -13.04
N ALA A 39 14.56 -26.54 -13.21
CA ALA A 39 15.32 -27.76 -13.47
C ALA A 39 15.31 -28.73 -12.26
N LEU A 40 15.36 -28.17 -11.04
CA LEU A 40 15.25 -28.92 -9.79
C LEU A 40 13.83 -29.49 -9.59
N ASP A 41 12.78 -28.70 -9.82
CA ASP A 41 11.39 -29.15 -9.71
C ASP A 41 11.07 -30.25 -10.71
N LYS A 42 11.56 -30.17 -11.97
CA LYS A 42 11.41 -31.22 -12.98
C LYS A 42 12.04 -32.53 -12.51
N LEU A 43 13.28 -32.50 -12.02
CA LEU A 43 13.94 -33.71 -11.53
C LEU A 43 13.22 -34.27 -10.33
N LYS A 44 12.84 -33.44 -9.36
CA LYS A 44 12.07 -33.83 -8.18
C LYS A 44 10.76 -34.53 -8.57
N TYR A 45 10.03 -33.99 -9.53
CA TYR A 45 8.81 -34.61 -10.03
C TYR A 45 9.09 -35.98 -10.65
N LEU A 46 10.12 -36.10 -11.50
CA LEU A 46 10.46 -37.34 -12.17
C LEU A 46 10.96 -38.43 -11.19
N THR A 47 11.68 -38.07 -10.11
CA THR A 47 12.11 -39.04 -9.10
C THR A 47 10.92 -39.68 -8.36
N VAL A 48 9.75 -39.06 -8.38
CA VAL A 48 8.52 -39.60 -7.77
C VAL A 48 7.64 -40.32 -8.81
N SER A 49 7.58 -39.81 -10.04
CA SER A 49 6.59 -40.22 -11.04
C SER A 49 7.12 -41.18 -12.11
N ASP A 50 8.45 -41.30 -12.32
CA ASP A 50 9.06 -42.09 -13.38
C ASP A 50 10.09 -43.08 -12.82
N ASP A 51 9.89 -44.37 -13.12
CA ASP A 51 10.77 -45.47 -12.65
C ASP A 51 12.23 -45.32 -13.09
N ASN A 52 12.51 -44.67 -14.20
CA ASN A 52 13.87 -44.43 -14.69
C ASN A 52 14.67 -43.46 -13.81
N TYR A 53 13.98 -42.62 -13.05
CA TYR A 53 14.58 -41.59 -12.18
C TYR A 53 14.55 -41.92 -10.67
N LYS A 54 13.83 -42.98 -10.27
CA LYS A 54 13.64 -43.33 -8.82
C LYS A 54 14.93 -43.62 -8.06
N ASN A 55 15.98 -44.10 -8.77
CA ASN A 55 17.25 -44.47 -8.16
C ASN A 55 18.30 -43.35 -8.21
N ILE A 56 17.95 -42.18 -8.72
CA ILE A 56 18.86 -41.04 -8.78
C ILE A 56 18.98 -40.43 -7.38
N SER A 57 20.22 -40.40 -6.86
CA SER A 57 20.50 -39.65 -5.63
C SER A 57 20.39 -38.16 -5.93
N PHE A 58 19.41 -37.49 -5.30
CA PHE A 58 19.09 -36.11 -5.59
C PHE A 58 19.11 -35.25 -4.35
N THR A 59 20.05 -34.33 -4.28
CA THR A 59 20.11 -33.28 -3.26
C THR A 59 19.90 -31.94 -3.94
N PRO A 60 18.67 -31.39 -3.89
CA PRO A 60 18.33 -30.18 -4.63
C PRO A 60 19.04 -28.96 -4.04
N LYS A 61 19.81 -28.25 -4.85
CA LYS A 61 20.48 -27.00 -4.48
C LYS A 61 20.85 -26.19 -5.71
N ILE A 62 21.07 -24.90 -5.48
CA ILE A 62 21.65 -23.95 -6.43
C ILE A 62 22.93 -23.41 -5.79
N ASP A 63 24.04 -23.53 -6.48
CA ASP A 63 25.33 -23.00 -6.06
C ASP A 63 25.67 -21.77 -6.92
N ILE A 64 26.03 -20.65 -6.29
CA ILE A 64 26.49 -19.44 -6.95
C ILE A 64 27.93 -19.18 -6.54
N SER A 65 28.80 -18.92 -7.51
CA SER A 65 30.18 -18.52 -7.28
C SER A 65 30.59 -17.39 -8.22
N PHE A 66 31.60 -16.63 -7.85
CA PHE A 66 32.12 -15.54 -8.67
C PHE A 66 33.62 -15.44 -8.58
N ASP A 67 34.19 -14.81 -9.59
CA ASP A 67 35.59 -14.38 -9.64
C ASP A 67 35.63 -12.90 -10.02
N ASP A 68 36.03 -12.05 -9.06
CA ASP A 68 36.08 -10.61 -9.21
C ASP A 68 37.26 -10.14 -10.08
N LYS A 69 38.32 -10.98 -10.25
CA LYS A 69 39.47 -10.69 -11.09
C LYS A 69 39.19 -10.93 -12.56
N ASP A 70 38.57 -12.06 -12.85
CA ASP A 70 38.23 -12.46 -14.21
C ASP A 70 36.82 -11.99 -14.64
N ASN A 71 36.08 -11.35 -13.76
CA ASN A 71 34.69 -10.90 -13.94
C ASN A 71 33.76 -12.04 -14.39
N VAL A 72 33.79 -13.15 -13.67
CA VAL A 72 32.97 -14.34 -13.95
C VAL A 72 31.96 -14.52 -12.84
N LEU A 73 30.72 -14.79 -13.23
CA LEU A 73 29.64 -15.22 -12.36
C LEU A 73 29.15 -16.60 -12.81
N VAL A 74 29.01 -17.53 -11.88
CA VAL A 74 28.55 -18.90 -12.17
C VAL A 74 27.29 -19.19 -11.35
N VAL A 75 26.27 -19.72 -11.99
CA VAL A 75 25.08 -20.30 -11.35
C VAL A 75 24.99 -21.76 -11.75
N GLN A 76 25.04 -22.66 -10.78
CA GLN A 76 24.99 -24.10 -11.00
C GLN A 76 23.81 -24.70 -10.25
N ASP A 77 23.02 -25.53 -10.92
CA ASP A 77 21.96 -26.33 -10.33
C ASP A 77 22.30 -27.82 -10.31
N SER A 78 21.70 -28.55 -9.38
CA SER A 78 21.75 -30.01 -9.32
C SER A 78 20.48 -30.65 -9.91
N GLY A 79 19.87 -30.02 -10.94
CA GLY A 79 18.61 -30.42 -11.49
C GLY A 79 18.70 -31.47 -12.60
N ILE A 80 17.69 -31.46 -13.50
CA ILE A 80 17.55 -32.48 -14.56
C ILE A 80 18.68 -32.43 -15.59
N GLY A 81 19.34 -31.28 -15.81
CA GLY A 81 20.33 -31.09 -16.85
C GLY A 81 19.77 -31.22 -18.29
N MET A 82 20.64 -31.14 -19.26
CA MET A 82 20.30 -31.16 -20.70
C MET A 82 21.22 -32.08 -21.49
N ASN A 83 20.68 -32.74 -22.52
CA ASN A 83 21.46 -33.40 -23.56
C ASN A 83 21.60 -32.48 -24.79
N ASP A 84 22.21 -32.95 -25.85
CA ASP A 84 22.41 -32.20 -27.11
C ASP A 84 21.09 -31.73 -27.73
N GLU A 85 20.08 -32.58 -27.77
CA GLU A 85 18.76 -32.23 -28.29
C GLU A 85 18.08 -31.16 -27.46
N ASP A 86 18.16 -31.26 -26.12
CA ASP A 86 17.62 -30.25 -25.21
C ASP A 86 18.33 -28.91 -25.40
N LEU A 87 19.66 -28.88 -25.52
CA LEU A 87 20.44 -27.67 -25.75
C LEU A 87 20.07 -26.99 -27.06
N GLN A 88 19.96 -27.74 -28.17
CA GLN A 88 19.51 -27.18 -29.44
C GLN A 88 18.08 -26.64 -29.37
N ASN A 89 17.18 -27.36 -28.71
CA ASN A 89 15.77 -27.01 -28.64
C ASN A 89 15.50 -25.85 -27.66
N ASN A 90 16.20 -25.77 -26.51
CA ASN A 90 15.89 -24.85 -25.45
C ASN A 90 16.81 -23.62 -25.37
N LEU A 91 18.09 -23.77 -25.80
CA LEU A 91 19.06 -22.68 -25.84
C LEU A 91 19.41 -22.26 -27.28
N GLY A 92 19.31 -23.16 -28.23
CA GLY A 92 19.54 -22.86 -29.65
C GLY A 92 18.31 -22.35 -30.40
N THR A 93 17.12 -22.39 -29.79
CA THR A 93 15.86 -21.92 -30.39
C THR A 93 15.22 -20.85 -29.53
N ILE A 94 15.14 -19.62 -30.03
CA ILE A 94 14.59 -18.47 -29.34
C ILE A 94 13.07 -18.65 -29.12
N ALA A 95 12.58 -18.27 -27.93
CA ALA A 95 11.17 -18.37 -27.52
C ALA A 95 10.62 -19.80 -27.49
N ARG A 96 11.49 -20.80 -27.38
CA ARG A 96 11.10 -22.19 -27.11
C ARG A 96 11.40 -22.56 -25.66
N SER A 97 10.38 -23.01 -24.94
CA SER A 97 10.50 -23.34 -23.51
C SER A 97 10.42 -24.85 -23.28
N GLY A 98 11.50 -25.41 -22.72
CA GLY A 98 11.51 -26.79 -22.25
C GLY A 98 10.59 -27.00 -21.05
N THR A 99 10.32 -25.96 -20.25
CA THR A 99 9.36 -25.99 -19.15
C THR A 99 7.92 -26.09 -19.67
N LYS A 100 7.56 -25.32 -20.69
CA LYS A 100 6.26 -25.43 -21.34
C LYS A 100 6.04 -26.83 -21.96
N ALA A 101 7.02 -27.32 -22.68
CA ALA A 101 6.97 -28.67 -23.28
C ALA A 101 6.87 -29.79 -22.22
N PHE A 102 7.43 -29.58 -21.03
CA PHE A 102 7.28 -30.50 -19.91
C PHE A 102 5.86 -30.43 -19.30
N LEU A 103 5.32 -29.24 -19.08
CA LEU A 103 3.96 -29.04 -18.56
C LEU A 103 2.88 -29.65 -19.47
N GLU A 104 3.05 -29.54 -20.78
CA GLU A 104 2.12 -30.13 -21.77
C GLU A 104 2.09 -31.69 -21.73
N LYS A 105 3.10 -32.32 -21.14
CA LYS A 105 3.15 -33.79 -20.96
C LYS A 105 2.56 -34.25 -19.64
N LEU A 106 2.32 -33.31 -18.68
CA LEU A 106 1.72 -33.63 -17.39
C LEU A 106 0.19 -33.79 -17.50
N SER A 107 -0.42 -34.50 -16.56
CA SER A 107 -1.87 -34.46 -16.40
C SER A 107 -2.31 -33.04 -16.00
N SER A 108 -3.56 -32.69 -16.27
CA SER A 108 -4.12 -31.37 -15.95
C SER A 108 -3.93 -30.98 -14.48
N ASP A 109 -4.06 -31.95 -13.57
CA ASP A 109 -3.93 -31.71 -12.13
C ASP A 109 -2.45 -31.56 -11.73
N ALA A 110 -1.55 -32.43 -12.23
CA ALA A 110 -0.13 -32.31 -11.98
C ALA A 110 0.50 -31.03 -12.58
N ALA A 111 -0.05 -30.55 -13.70
CA ALA A 111 0.39 -29.31 -14.31
C ALA A 111 -0.01 -28.08 -13.48
N LYS A 112 -1.20 -28.10 -12.84
CA LYS A 112 -1.65 -27.04 -11.91
C LYS A 112 -0.83 -27.01 -10.62
N ASP A 113 -0.54 -28.17 -10.04
CA ASP A 113 0.22 -28.31 -8.81
C ASP A 113 1.72 -28.02 -8.99
N SER A 114 2.18 -27.79 -10.23
CA SER A 114 3.59 -27.58 -10.52
C SER A 114 4.01 -26.12 -10.24
N SER A 115 5.17 -25.95 -9.57
CA SER A 115 5.78 -24.64 -9.29
C SER A 115 6.54 -24.04 -10.49
N LEU A 116 6.47 -24.68 -11.66
CA LEU A 116 7.24 -24.31 -12.86
C LEU A 116 6.80 -22.95 -13.44
N ILE A 117 7.77 -22.09 -13.76
CA ILE A 117 7.54 -20.68 -14.13
C ILE A 117 8.03 -20.34 -15.52
N GLY A 118 9.13 -20.96 -15.97
CA GLY A 118 9.87 -20.61 -17.21
C GLY A 118 9.15 -20.98 -18.51
N GLN A 119 7.94 -20.46 -18.77
CA GLN A 119 7.10 -20.88 -19.89
C GLN A 119 7.41 -20.17 -21.23
N PHE A 120 8.14 -19.04 -21.24
CA PHE A 120 8.32 -18.21 -22.44
C PHE A 120 9.56 -18.54 -23.27
N GLY A 121 10.58 -19.20 -22.69
CA GLY A 121 11.82 -19.54 -23.38
C GLY A 121 12.70 -18.36 -23.78
N VAL A 122 12.57 -17.23 -23.07
CA VAL A 122 13.37 -16.01 -23.30
C VAL A 122 14.21 -15.61 -22.09
N GLY A 123 13.90 -16.09 -20.89
CA GLY A 123 14.57 -15.69 -19.65
C GLY A 123 16.08 -15.96 -19.65
N PHE A 124 16.54 -17.05 -20.26
CA PHE A 124 17.97 -17.37 -20.40
C PHE A 124 18.75 -16.24 -21.10
N TYR A 125 18.19 -15.68 -22.16
CA TYR A 125 18.88 -14.64 -22.94
C TYR A 125 19.05 -13.32 -22.21
N SER A 126 18.32 -13.11 -21.11
CA SER A 126 18.53 -11.93 -20.23
C SER A 126 19.95 -11.89 -19.65
N ALA A 127 20.62 -13.04 -19.52
CA ALA A 127 22.00 -13.12 -19.07
C ALA A 127 22.98 -12.32 -19.96
N PHE A 128 22.69 -12.17 -21.26
CA PHE A 128 23.50 -11.35 -22.16
C PHE A 128 23.37 -9.83 -21.91
N MET A 129 22.44 -9.38 -21.07
CA MET A 129 22.43 -8.00 -20.58
C MET A 129 23.67 -7.71 -19.71
N ALA A 130 24.13 -8.71 -18.97
CA ALA A 130 25.25 -8.62 -18.04
C ALA A 130 26.54 -9.30 -18.57
N ALA A 131 26.40 -10.33 -19.39
CA ALA A 131 27.52 -11.14 -19.89
C ALA A 131 27.82 -10.86 -21.37
N LYS A 132 29.10 -10.83 -21.70
CA LYS A 132 29.58 -10.79 -23.10
C LYS A 132 29.81 -12.17 -23.71
N HIS A 133 29.84 -13.21 -22.88
CA HIS A 133 30.00 -14.59 -23.29
C HIS A 133 29.40 -15.49 -22.20
N ILE A 134 28.76 -16.57 -22.62
CA ILE A 134 28.14 -17.55 -21.72
C ILE A 134 28.56 -18.94 -22.15
N ASP A 135 29.07 -19.73 -21.20
CA ASP A 135 29.30 -21.15 -21.34
C ASP A 135 28.26 -21.91 -20.50
N VAL A 136 27.70 -22.98 -21.02
CA VAL A 136 26.80 -23.91 -20.31
C VAL A 136 27.42 -25.30 -20.32
N ILE A 137 27.79 -25.80 -19.16
CA ILE A 137 28.26 -27.16 -18.96
C ILE A 137 27.12 -27.94 -18.29
N THR A 138 26.69 -29.05 -18.90
CA THR A 138 25.51 -29.75 -18.42
C THR A 138 25.59 -31.27 -18.63
N LYS A 139 24.95 -31.99 -17.69
CA LYS A 139 24.81 -33.43 -17.70
C LYS A 139 23.40 -33.83 -17.35
N LYS A 140 22.71 -34.50 -18.26
CA LYS A 140 21.30 -34.87 -18.09
C LYS A 140 21.13 -36.09 -17.19
N ALA A 141 20.21 -35.96 -16.23
CA ALA A 141 19.81 -37.05 -15.35
C ALA A 141 19.13 -38.19 -16.14
N GLY A 142 19.37 -39.43 -15.77
CA GLY A 142 18.72 -40.59 -16.39
C GLY A 142 19.15 -40.87 -17.85
N SER A 143 20.22 -40.22 -18.34
CA SER A 143 20.75 -40.40 -19.67
C SER A 143 22.03 -41.27 -19.72
N ASP A 144 22.72 -41.31 -20.85
CA ASP A 144 23.95 -42.05 -21.10
C ASP A 144 25.20 -41.49 -20.38
N GLY A 145 25.02 -40.45 -19.53
CA GLY A 145 26.09 -39.85 -18.75
C GLY A 145 27.00 -38.89 -19.51
N LYS A 146 26.67 -38.58 -20.76
CA LYS A 146 27.43 -37.63 -21.57
C LYS A 146 27.33 -36.22 -21.00
N ILE A 147 28.43 -35.48 -21.13
CA ILE A 147 28.57 -34.11 -20.68
C ILE A 147 28.69 -33.23 -21.91
N TRP A 148 27.90 -32.17 -21.91
CA TRP A 148 27.80 -31.26 -23.04
C TRP A 148 28.27 -29.87 -22.65
N HIS A 149 28.98 -29.20 -23.55
CA HIS A 149 29.38 -27.81 -23.48
C HIS A 149 28.71 -27.06 -24.63
N TRP A 150 27.94 -26.03 -24.26
CA TRP A 150 27.33 -25.07 -25.17
C TRP A 150 27.94 -23.70 -24.87
N SER A 151 28.28 -22.91 -25.90
CA SER A 151 28.82 -21.57 -25.69
C SER A 151 28.33 -20.58 -26.74
N SER A 152 28.15 -19.31 -26.34
CA SER A 152 27.75 -18.22 -27.23
C SER A 152 28.17 -16.87 -26.69
N ASP A 153 28.34 -15.91 -27.59
CA ASP A 153 28.50 -14.49 -27.30
C ASP A 153 27.18 -13.67 -27.45
N GLY A 154 26.07 -14.38 -27.65
CA GLY A 154 24.73 -13.73 -27.75
C GLY A 154 24.47 -13.05 -29.09
N THR A 155 25.28 -13.31 -30.11
CA THR A 155 25.07 -12.79 -31.48
C THR A 155 24.16 -13.67 -32.30
N ASN A 156 24.68 -14.41 -33.27
CA ASN A 156 23.88 -15.18 -34.22
C ASN A 156 24.22 -16.68 -34.24
N SER A 157 25.14 -17.11 -33.39
CA SER A 157 25.64 -18.49 -33.37
C SER A 157 25.95 -18.96 -31.96
N TYR A 158 26.02 -20.26 -31.83
CA TYR A 158 26.53 -20.97 -30.67
C TYR A 158 27.35 -22.17 -31.08
N ASP A 159 28.27 -22.56 -30.22
CA ASP A 159 29.03 -23.80 -30.38
C ASP A 159 28.45 -24.87 -29.43
N LEU A 160 28.44 -26.11 -29.86
CA LEU A 160 27.95 -27.26 -29.10
C LEU A 160 28.87 -28.45 -29.31
N GLU A 161 29.44 -28.98 -28.23
CA GLU A 161 30.33 -30.13 -28.27
C GLU A 161 30.12 -31.07 -27.06
N GLU A 162 30.37 -32.38 -27.29
CA GLU A 162 30.48 -33.34 -26.19
C GLU A 162 31.88 -33.23 -25.59
N ILE A 163 31.98 -33.08 -24.27
CA ILE A 163 33.25 -32.99 -23.54
C ILE A 163 33.48 -34.22 -22.65
N GLY A 164 34.73 -34.65 -22.55
CA GLY A 164 35.10 -35.83 -21.76
C GLY A 164 35.06 -35.54 -20.24
N ALA A 165 34.90 -36.61 -19.46
CA ALA A 165 34.95 -36.52 -17.99
C ALA A 165 36.32 -36.04 -17.45
N ASP A 166 37.38 -36.16 -18.24
CA ASP A 166 38.73 -35.70 -17.92
C ASP A 166 39.00 -34.24 -18.29
N SER A 167 38.07 -33.57 -18.96
CA SER A 167 38.16 -32.16 -19.33
C SER A 167 38.30 -31.26 -18.10
N ASP A 168 39.07 -30.16 -18.25
CA ASP A 168 39.22 -29.15 -17.18
C ASP A 168 37.90 -28.51 -16.81
N LEU A 169 37.01 -28.27 -17.78
CA LEU A 169 35.67 -27.73 -17.55
C LEU A 169 34.82 -28.72 -16.73
N THR A 170 34.83 -29.97 -17.08
CA THR A 170 34.11 -31.03 -16.37
C THR A 170 34.54 -31.11 -14.91
N LYS A 171 35.85 -31.15 -14.64
CA LYS A 171 36.42 -31.22 -13.30
C LYS A 171 36.16 -29.95 -12.50
N LYS A 172 36.24 -28.78 -13.13
CA LYS A 172 36.04 -27.49 -12.50
C LYS A 172 34.63 -27.37 -11.89
N TYR A 173 33.61 -27.89 -12.55
CA TYR A 173 32.22 -27.84 -12.12
C TYR A 173 31.72 -29.17 -11.53
N GLY A 174 32.60 -30.15 -11.30
CA GLY A 174 32.32 -31.39 -10.59
C GLY A 174 31.51 -32.41 -11.39
N PHE A 175 31.32 -32.25 -12.70
CA PHE A 175 30.57 -33.23 -13.55
C PHE A 175 31.35 -34.49 -13.85
N ASP A 176 32.61 -34.60 -13.43
CA ASP A 176 33.38 -35.84 -13.36
C ASP A 176 32.83 -36.82 -12.31
N ASP A 177 32.08 -36.33 -11.31
CA ASP A 177 31.29 -37.21 -10.44
C ASP A 177 30.11 -37.80 -11.23
N SER A 178 30.05 -39.15 -11.24
CA SER A 178 28.98 -39.88 -11.92
C SER A 178 27.59 -39.60 -11.35
N ALA A 179 27.51 -39.24 -10.07
CA ALA A 179 26.25 -38.96 -9.36
C ALA A 179 25.72 -37.53 -9.61
N LEU A 180 26.58 -36.58 -10.01
CA LEU A 180 26.18 -35.21 -10.24
C LEU A 180 25.48 -35.04 -11.60
N THR A 181 24.31 -34.40 -11.58
CA THR A 181 23.55 -33.97 -12.79
C THR A 181 23.20 -32.49 -12.63
N GLY A 182 22.69 -31.86 -13.69
CA GLY A 182 22.30 -30.47 -13.68
C GLY A 182 23.06 -29.64 -14.70
N SER A 183 23.11 -28.33 -14.49
CA SER A 183 23.75 -27.37 -15.40
C SER A 183 24.54 -26.31 -14.63
N ALA A 184 25.72 -25.95 -15.16
CA ALA A 184 26.50 -24.79 -14.72
C ALA A 184 26.45 -23.71 -15.82
N ILE A 185 25.88 -22.55 -15.50
CA ILE A 185 25.81 -21.38 -16.38
C ILE A 185 26.96 -20.45 -15.97
N VAL A 186 27.96 -20.35 -16.83
CA VAL A 186 29.18 -19.57 -16.61
C VAL A 186 29.10 -18.28 -17.43
N MET A 187 28.96 -17.16 -16.76
CA MET A 187 28.76 -15.85 -17.36
C MET A 187 30.04 -15.03 -17.26
N LYS A 188 30.65 -14.72 -18.39
CA LYS A 188 31.77 -13.76 -18.45
C LYS A 188 31.20 -12.36 -18.62
N LEU A 189 31.21 -11.62 -17.53
CA LEU A 189 30.55 -10.31 -17.43
C LEU A 189 31.20 -9.27 -18.36
N ASN A 190 30.37 -8.37 -18.87
CA ASN A 190 30.83 -7.20 -19.61
C ASN A 190 31.37 -6.12 -18.65
N ASP A 191 32.03 -5.09 -19.20
CA ASP A 191 32.71 -4.07 -18.39
C ASP A 191 31.77 -3.22 -17.51
N GLU A 192 30.51 -3.08 -17.93
CA GLU A 192 29.49 -2.32 -17.21
C GLU A 192 28.81 -3.15 -16.09
N SER A 193 29.07 -4.45 -16.03
CA SER A 193 28.40 -5.41 -15.15
C SER A 193 29.33 -6.07 -14.13
N LYS A 194 30.52 -5.50 -13.90
CA LYS A 194 31.53 -6.03 -12.97
C LYS A 194 31.04 -6.11 -11.52
N GLU A 195 30.10 -5.25 -11.14
CA GLU A 195 29.49 -5.23 -9.81
C GLU A 195 28.82 -6.56 -9.44
N TYR A 196 28.31 -7.30 -10.43
CA TYR A 196 27.68 -8.62 -10.22
C TYR A 196 28.67 -9.73 -9.85
N ALA A 197 29.99 -9.53 -10.05
CA ALA A 197 31.02 -10.41 -9.51
C ALA A 197 31.43 -10.01 -8.09
N SER A 198 30.46 -9.71 -7.22
CA SER A 198 30.71 -9.37 -5.83
C SER A 198 29.71 -10.01 -4.87
N ARG A 199 30.20 -10.41 -3.69
CA ARG A 199 29.37 -11.03 -2.65
C ARG A 199 28.14 -10.19 -2.34
N TRP A 200 28.35 -8.91 -2.05
CA TRP A 200 27.29 -8.01 -1.60
C TRP A 200 26.17 -7.86 -2.64
N LYS A 201 26.52 -7.66 -3.91
CA LYS A 201 25.54 -7.50 -4.98
C LYS A 201 24.73 -8.77 -5.23
N ILE A 202 25.40 -9.94 -5.18
CA ILE A 202 24.71 -11.23 -5.33
C ILE A 202 23.74 -11.46 -4.16
N GLU A 203 24.17 -11.25 -2.92
CA GLU A 203 23.32 -11.39 -1.73
C GLU A 203 22.10 -10.44 -1.81
N GLU A 204 22.31 -9.18 -2.20
CA GLU A 204 21.22 -8.19 -2.40
C GLU A 204 20.19 -8.72 -3.40
N LEU A 205 20.63 -9.16 -4.57
CA LEU A 205 19.74 -9.61 -5.65
C LEU A 205 18.99 -10.90 -5.28
N ILE A 206 19.67 -11.86 -4.65
CA ILE A 206 19.02 -13.10 -4.21
C ILE A 206 17.98 -12.79 -3.14
N LYS A 207 18.30 -11.95 -2.16
CA LYS A 207 17.35 -11.52 -1.12
C LYS A 207 16.14 -10.80 -1.70
N ARG A 208 16.35 -9.97 -2.71
CA ARG A 208 15.27 -9.21 -3.34
C ARG A 208 14.36 -10.09 -4.20
N TYR A 209 14.93 -10.92 -5.07
CA TYR A 209 14.18 -11.57 -6.16
C TYR A 209 13.93 -13.06 -5.96
N SER A 210 14.74 -13.75 -5.16
CA SER A 210 14.79 -15.22 -5.09
C SER A 210 14.80 -15.77 -3.66
N ASP A 211 14.56 -14.94 -2.64
CA ASP A 211 14.65 -15.35 -1.22
C ASP A 211 13.73 -16.53 -0.87
N HIS A 212 12.56 -16.62 -1.51
CA HIS A 212 11.51 -17.58 -1.20
C HIS A 212 11.41 -18.76 -2.16
N ILE A 213 12.36 -18.89 -3.10
CA ILE A 213 12.48 -20.10 -3.94
C ILE A 213 12.66 -21.33 -3.04
N ALA A 214 11.98 -22.43 -3.41
CA ALA A 214 11.85 -23.60 -2.53
C ALA A 214 13.16 -24.38 -2.27
N PHE A 215 14.22 -24.03 -2.97
CA PHE A 215 15.51 -24.72 -2.89
C PHE A 215 16.57 -23.81 -2.28
N PRO A 216 17.53 -24.39 -1.49
CA PRO A 216 18.61 -23.60 -0.92
C PRO A 216 19.55 -23.08 -2.01
N ILE A 217 19.92 -21.80 -1.91
CA ILE A 217 20.90 -21.13 -2.74
C ILE A 217 22.13 -20.86 -1.89
N TYR A 218 23.26 -21.43 -2.31
CA TYR A 218 24.54 -21.31 -1.62
C TYR A 218 25.46 -20.38 -2.40
N LEU A 219 26.01 -19.38 -1.71
CA LEU A 219 27.02 -18.47 -2.27
C LEU A 219 28.41 -18.90 -1.81
N HIS A 220 29.28 -19.18 -2.77
CA HIS A 220 30.68 -19.52 -2.56
C HIS A 220 31.53 -18.28 -2.76
N TYR A 221 32.37 -17.96 -1.78
CA TYR A 221 33.25 -16.79 -1.84
C TYR A 221 34.51 -16.98 -1.01
N ASP A 222 35.53 -16.18 -1.32
CA ASP A 222 36.78 -16.10 -0.59
C ASP A 222 36.69 -14.98 0.45
N GLN A 223 36.88 -15.34 1.75
CA GLN A 223 36.91 -14.40 2.85
C GLN A 223 38.36 -14.10 3.24
N ASN A 224 38.79 -12.87 3.03
CA ASN A 224 40.10 -12.41 3.45
C ASN A 224 40.11 -12.08 4.95
N LYS A 225 41.15 -12.55 5.65
CA LYS A 225 41.48 -12.12 7.02
C LYS A 225 42.57 -11.06 6.95
N TYR A 226 42.43 -10.02 7.73
CA TYR A 226 43.35 -8.88 7.73
C TYR A 226 44.11 -8.81 9.05
N ASP A 227 45.35 -8.31 9.01
CA ASP A 227 46.11 -7.91 10.20
C ASP A 227 45.67 -6.52 10.69
N ASP A 228 46.24 -6.09 11.83
CA ASP A 228 45.98 -4.75 12.41
C ASP A 228 46.43 -3.58 11.50
N LYS A 229 47.16 -3.89 10.44
CA LYS A 229 47.66 -2.91 9.44
C LYS A 229 46.85 -2.94 8.14
N GLY A 230 45.81 -3.79 8.05
CA GLY A 230 44.94 -3.93 6.89
C GLY A 230 45.51 -4.80 5.75
N ASN A 231 46.59 -5.59 5.98
CA ASN A 231 47.10 -6.53 5.00
C ASN A 231 46.38 -7.88 5.10
N VAL A 232 46.12 -8.52 3.96
CA VAL A 232 45.53 -9.88 3.91
C VAL A 232 46.54 -10.88 4.49
N THR A 233 46.16 -11.56 5.55
CA THR A 233 46.98 -12.60 6.20
C THR A 233 46.66 -14.00 5.73
N SER A 234 45.41 -14.27 5.41
CA SER A 234 44.93 -15.54 4.84
C SER A 234 43.61 -15.34 4.14
N THR A 235 43.32 -16.21 3.17
CA THR A 235 42.03 -16.29 2.49
C THR A 235 41.39 -17.65 2.83
N GLU A 236 40.13 -17.62 3.27
CA GLU A 236 39.37 -18.81 3.63
C GLU A 236 38.17 -18.95 2.69
N LYS A 237 37.97 -20.12 2.11
CA LYS A 237 36.77 -20.41 1.29
C LYS A 237 35.55 -20.55 2.20
N LYS A 238 34.51 -19.80 1.91
CA LYS A 238 33.22 -19.82 2.61
C LYS A 238 32.09 -20.21 1.69
N VAL A 239 31.09 -20.82 2.29
CA VAL A 239 29.83 -21.18 1.63
C VAL A 239 28.71 -20.82 2.58
N ASP A 240 27.89 -19.85 2.20
CA ASP A 240 26.75 -19.40 2.98
C ASP A 240 25.46 -19.63 2.22
N GLN A 241 24.40 -20.12 2.89
CA GLN A 241 23.07 -20.10 2.31
C GLN A 241 22.54 -18.65 2.33
N VAL A 242 22.21 -18.12 1.15
CA VAL A 242 21.85 -16.71 0.98
C VAL A 242 20.36 -16.45 0.79
N ASN A 243 19.53 -17.50 0.72
CA ASN A 243 18.08 -17.37 0.66
C ASN A 243 17.40 -18.09 1.82
N SER A 244 16.12 -17.76 2.08
CA SER A 244 15.29 -18.39 3.11
C SER A 244 14.84 -19.79 2.72
N ALA A 245 14.83 -20.15 1.45
CA ALA A 245 14.36 -21.41 0.87
C ALA A 245 12.97 -21.84 1.35
N SER A 246 12.18 -20.91 1.82
CA SER A 246 10.84 -21.13 2.38
C SER A 246 9.97 -19.89 2.18
N ALA A 247 8.73 -20.14 1.77
CA ALA A 247 7.69 -19.12 1.73
C ALA A 247 6.75 -19.35 2.92
N LEU A 248 6.89 -18.55 3.98
CA LEU A 248 6.11 -18.68 5.21
C LEU A 248 4.60 -18.73 4.91
N TRP A 249 4.15 -17.90 3.98
CA TRP A 249 2.73 -17.81 3.61
C TRP A 249 2.17 -19.06 2.91
N LYS A 250 3.03 -19.98 2.42
CA LYS A 250 2.63 -21.27 1.83
C LYS A 250 2.56 -22.39 2.86
N ARG A 251 3.06 -22.17 4.07
CA ARG A 251 3.01 -23.19 5.13
C ARG A 251 1.60 -23.27 5.73
N PRO A 252 1.15 -24.46 6.14
CA PRO A 252 -0.12 -24.63 6.85
C PRO A 252 -0.17 -23.73 8.10
N LYS A 253 -1.28 -23.01 8.29
CA LYS A 253 -1.45 -22.12 9.46
C LYS A 253 -1.32 -22.85 10.80
N SER A 254 -1.66 -24.13 10.83
CA SER A 254 -1.53 -24.98 12.02
C SER A 254 -0.09 -25.22 12.49
N GLU A 255 0.88 -25.02 11.60
CA GLU A 255 2.31 -25.17 11.87
C GLU A 255 2.99 -23.84 12.23
N LEU A 256 2.29 -22.72 12.05
CA LEU A 256 2.81 -21.37 12.25
C LEU A 256 2.43 -20.84 13.64
N LYS A 257 3.41 -20.28 14.33
CA LYS A 257 3.22 -19.59 15.61
C LYS A 257 3.21 -18.07 15.39
N LYS A 258 2.76 -17.33 16.39
CA LYS A 258 2.74 -15.85 16.35
C LYS A 258 4.15 -15.28 16.11
N GLU A 259 5.16 -15.90 16.69
CA GLU A 259 6.56 -15.51 16.56
C GLU A 259 7.04 -15.58 15.10
N ASP A 260 6.63 -16.63 14.35
CA ASP A 260 6.98 -16.80 12.94
C ASP A 260 6.43 -15.64 12.10
N TYR A 261 5.18 -15.23 12.35
CA TYR A 261 4.57 -14.07 11.67
C TYR A 261 5.27 -12.75 12.05
N ASN A 262 5.65 -12.58 13.30
CA ASN A 262 6.32 -11.37 13.78
C ASN A 262 7.71 -11.23 13.17
N GLU A 263 8.50 -12.30 13.12
CA GLU A 263 9.83 -12.30 12.50
C GLU A 263 9.74 -12.03 10.99
N PHE A 264 8.79 -12.68 10.33
CA PHE A 264 8.56 -12.44 8.91
C PHE A 264 8.18 -10.97 8.63
N TYR A 265 7.27 -10.40 9.43
CA TYR A 265 6.90 -8.99 9.32
C TYR A 265 8.11 -8.05 9.46
N LYS A 266 8.96 -8.26 10.46
CA LYS A 266 10.18 -7.44 10.66
C LYS A 266 11.10 -7.49 9.44
N THR A 267 11.18 -8.65 8.80
CA THR A 267 12.01 -8.83 7.60
C THR A 267 11.44 -8.09 6.39
N ILE A 268 10.14 -8.23 6.09
CA ILE A 268 9.54 -7.66 4.88
C ILE A 268 9.17 -6.19 5.02
N GLY A 269 8.85 -5.75 6.24
CA GLY A 269 8.43 -4.39 6.56
C GLY A 269 9.57 -3.45 6.92
N HIS A 270 10.79 -3.99 7.11
CA HIS A 270 11.94 -3.25 7.64
C HIS A 270 11.60 -2.49 8.94
N ASP A 271 10.74 -3.10 9.77
CA ASP A 271 10.23 -2.55 11.02
C ASP A 271 10.78 -3.34 12.20
N GLY A 272 11.27 -2.68 13.23
CA GLY A 272 11.79 -3.33 14.44
C GLY A 272 10.70 -3.76 15.42
N GLU A 273 9.46 -3.26 15.26
CA GLU A 273 8.33 -3.59 16.13
C GLU A 273 7.56 -4.83 15.62
N GLU A 274 6.71 -5.41 16.47
CA GLU A 274 5.76 -6.44 16.04
C GLU A 274 4.59 -5.79 15.29
N PRO A 275 3.90 -6.50 14.39
CA PRO A 275 2.71 -5.94 13.74
C PRO A 275 1.55 -5.79 14.75
N LEU A 276 0.72 -4.77 14.55
CA LEU A 276 -0.51 -4.60 15.31
C LEU A 276 -1.50 -5.74 15.03
N HIS A 277 -1.58 -6.15 13.78
CA HIS A 277 -2.46 -7.23 13.34
C HIS A 277 -1.89 -7.90 12.08
N TYR A 278 -2.27 -9.18 11.86
CA TYR A 278 -2.00 -9.86 10.61
C TYR A 278 -3.21 -10.66 10.13
N VAL A 279 -3.28 -10.81 8.81
CA VAL A 279 -4.35 -11.55 8.13
C VAL A 279 -3.71 -12.49 7.12
N HIS A 280 -3.79 -13.78 7.37
CA HIS A 280 -3.28 -14.82 6.47
C HIS A 280 -4.47 -15.53 5.81
N THR A 281 -4.51 -15.53 4.47
CA THR A 281 -5.59 -16.17 3.70
C THR A 281 -5.00 -17.07 2.64
N HIS A 282 -5.55 -18.25 2.49
CA HIS A 282 -5.33 -19.16 1.37
C HIS A 282 -6.68 -19.38 0.69
N ALA A 283 -6.75 -19.07 -0.59
CA ALA A 283 -7.93 -19.21 -1.43
C ALA A 283 -7.69 -20.34 -2.42
N GLU A 284 -8.63 -21.28 -2.47
CA GLU A 284 -8.66 -22.40 -3.39
C GLU A 284 -9.95 -22.31 -4.23
N GLY A 285 -9.93 -22.77 -5.47
CA GLY A 285 -11.11 -22.80 -6.34
C GLY A 285 -10.79 -22.49 -7.79
N THR A 286 -11.53 -21.53 -8.37
CA THR A 286 -11.28 -21.07 -9.76
C THR A 286 -9.99 -20.29 -9.92
N GLN A 287 -9.47 -19.76 -8.83
CA GLN A 287 -8.19 -19.05 -8.73
C GLN A 287 -7.54 -19.45 -7.41
N GLU A 288 -6.28 -19.81 -7.49
CA GLU A 288 -5.48 -20.17 -6.32
C GLU A 288 -4.48 -19.07 -6.00
N TYR A 289 -4.57 -18.54 -4.77
CA TYR A 289 -3.65 -17.55 -4.27
C TYR A 289 -3.58 -17.54 -2.73
N THR A 290 -2.47 -17.07 -2.22
CA THR A 290 -2.26 -16.85 -0.80
C THR A 290 -1.98 -15.38 -0.54
N THR A 291 -2.55 -14.81 0.53
CA THR A 291 -2.22 -13.48 0.99
C THR A 291 -1.82 -13.52 2.46
N LEU A 292 -0.79 -12.77 2.79
CA LEU A 292 -0.37 -12.53 4.17
C LEU A 292 -0.15 -11.04 4.35
N PHE A 293 -1.11 -10.38 5.01
CA PHE A 293 -1.10 -8.95 5.24
C PHE A 293 -0.83 -8.63 6.70
N PHE A 294 -0.13 -7.52 6.92
CA PHE A 294 0.20 -7.00 8.24
C PHE A 294 -0.23 -5.53 8.35
N VAL A 295 -0.69 -5.17 9.53
CA VAL A 295 -0.94 -3.79 9.93
C VAL A 295 0.18 -3.37 10.87
N PRO A 296 0.94 -2.31 10.59
CA PRO A 296 1.98 -1.79 11.49
C PRO A 296 1.44 -1.33 12.83
N GLN A 297 2.29 -1.25 13.86
CA GLN A 297 1.92 -0.62 15.15
C GLN A 297 1.72 0.89 15.01
N ARG A 298 2.44 1.52 14.09
CA ARG A 298 2.42 2.96 13.85
C ARG A 298 2.29 3.24 12.36
N ALA A 299 1.69 4.37 12.03
CA ALA A 299 1.64 4.83 10.65
C ALA A 299 3.08 5.12 10.16
N PRO A 300 3.47 4.65 8.96
CA PRO A 300 4.72 5.05 8.35
C PRO A 300 4.80 6.58 8.23
N TYR A 301 5.95 7.15 8.57
CA TYR A 301 6.14 8.61 8.59
C TYR A 301 6.00 9.27 7.22
N ASP A 302 6.26 8.51 6.16
CA ASP A 302 6.21 8.89 4.75
C ASP A 302 4.89 8.54 4.05
N MET A 303 3.90 8.00 4.78
CA MET A 303 2.65 7.46 4.24
C MET A 303 1.86 8.43 3.35
N TYR A 304 2.06 9.73 3.53
CA TYR A 304 1.38 10.79 2.78
C TYR A 304 2.28 11.48 1.74
N GLN A 305 3.50 11.00 1.54
CA GLN A 305 4.39 11.52 0.51
C GLN A 305 3.99 10.97 -0.88
N ALA A 306 4.27 11.75 -1.93
CA ALA A 306 3.88 11.40 -3.30
C ALA A 306 4.60 10.14 -3.83
N ASP A 307 5.80 9.88 -3.34
CA ASP A 307 6.68 8.77 -3.68
C ASP A 307 6.55 7.57 -2.73
N TYR A 308 5.55 7.58 -1.82
CA TYR A 308 5.29 6.49 -0.91
C TYR A 308 5.00 5.18 -1.66
N GLN A 309 5.71 4.11 -1.28
CA GLN A 309 5.53 2.77 -1.83
C GLN A 309 4.60 1.93 -0.96
N SER A 310 3.70 1.17 -1.58
CA SER A 310 2.63 0.42 -0.89
C SER A 310 3.16 -0.71 -0.03
N GLY A 311 4.31 -1.16 0.03
CA GLY A 311 4.86 -2.21 0.89
C GLY A 311 4.17 -3.57 0.82
N VAL A 312 3.29 -3.80 -0.16
CA VAL A 312 2.76 -5.11 -0.52
C VAL A 312 3.54 -5.65 -1.70
N LYS A 313 4.07 -6.86 -1.55
CA LYS A 313 4.88 -7.53 -2.58
C LYS A 313 4.04 -8.55 -3.31
N LEU A 314 4.12 -8.55 -4.64
CA LEU A 314 3.48 -9.56 -5.48
C LEU A 314 4.47 -10.64 -5.86
N TYR A 315 4.05 -11.87 -5.67
CA TYR A 315 4.74 -13.07 -6.11
C TYR A 315 3.84 -13.88 -7.04
N VAL A 316 4.45 -14.61 -7.96
CA VAL A 316 3.80 -15.65 -8.73
C VAL A 316 4.62 -16.91 -8.55
N LYS A 317 4.00 -17.94 -7.96
CA LYS A 317 4.69 -19.22 -7.65
C LYS A 317 6.00 -18.99 -6.88
N ARG A 318 5.96 -18.12 -5.84
CA ARG A 318 7.09 -17.73 -4.97
C ARG A 318 8.20 -16.92 -5.65
N VAL A 319 8.07 -16.59 -6.93
CA VAL A 319 8.99 -15.68 -7.62
C VAL A 319 8.49 -14.26 -7.51
N PHE A 320 9.36 -13.38 -7.05
CA PHE A 320 9.06 -11.94 -6.89
C PHE A 320 8.79 -11.28 -8.26
N ILE A 321 7.69 -10.53 -8.32
CA ILE A 321 7.27 -9.80 -9.51
C ILE A 321 7.44 -8.29 -9.32
N THR A 322 6.84 -7.72 -8.28
CA THR A 322 6.91 -6.28 -7.98
C THR A 322 6.63 -5.97 -6.52
N ASP A 323 7.15 -4.86 -6.04
CA ASP A 323 6.89 -4.27 -4.72
C ASP A 323 6.27 -2.86 -4.79
N ASP A 324 6.05 -2.34 -5.99
CA ASP A 324 5.53 -0.98 -6.23
C ASP A 324 4.26 -0.97 -7.09
N ASP A 325 3.41 -1.99 -6.96
CA ASP A 325 2.15 -1.97 -7.69
C ASP A 325 1.03 -1.39 -6.81
N ARG A 326 0.74 -0.09 -7.02
CA ARG A 326 -0.35 0.64 -6.39
C ARG A 326 -1.74 0.07 -6.74
N GLU A 327 -1.79 -0.84 -7.71
CA GLU A 327 -3.03 -1.53 -8.08
C GLU A 327 -3.34 -2.72 -7.17
N LEU A 328 -2.40 -3.19 -6.34
CA LEU A 328 -2.61 -4.34 -5.45
C LEU A 328 -3.61 -4.07 -4.33
N LEU A 329 -3.58 -2.87 -3.75
CA LEU A 329 -4.55 -2.42 -2.75
C LEU A 329 -4.94 -0.96 -3.02
N PRO A 330 -6.18 -0.54 -2.67
CA PRO A 330 -6.59 0.86 -2.81
C PRO A 330 -5.81 1.77 -1.85
N ALA A 331 -5.69 3.05 -2.23
CA ALA A 331 -4.88 4.04 -1.52
C ALA A 331 -5.20 4.20 -0.03
N TYR A 332 -6.45 4.01 0.37
CA TYR A 332 -6.85 4.09 1.78
C TYR A 332 -6.32 2.91 2.64
N LEU A 333 -5.82 1.83 2.01
CA LEU A 333 -5.16 0.70 2.66
C LEU A 333 -3.62 0.72 2.48
N ARG A 334 -3.03 1.83 2.03
CA ARG A 334 -1.59 1.94 1.74
C ARG A 334 -0.67 1.65 2.94
N PHE A 335 -1.19 1.71 4.16
CA PHE A 335 -0.44 1.33 5.36
C PHE A 335 -0.24 -0.18 5.52
N VAL A 336 -0.98 -1.00 4.77
CA VAL A 336 -0.88 -2.46 4.83
C VAL A 336 0.44 -2.91 4.19
N ARG A 337 1.14 -3.81 4.85
CA ARG A 337 2.35 -4.47 4.39
C ARG A 337 2.07 -5.94 4.13
N GLY A 338 2.89 -6.60 3.32
CA GLY A 338 2.74 -8.05 3.20
C GLY A 338 3.02 -8.61 1.82
N VAL A 339 2.40 -9.74 1.53
CA VAL A 339 2.60 -10.48 0.29
C VAL A 339 1.28 -10.98 -0.29
N ILE A 340 1.23 -10.98 -1.62
CA ILE A 340 0.25 -11.69 -2.43
C ILE A 340 1.04 -12.69 -3.28
N ASP A 341 0.68 -13.95 -3.28
CA ASP A 341 1.30 -14.99 -4.10
C ASP A 341 0.22 -15.77 -4.85
N SER A 342 0.19 -15.65 -6.17
CA SER A 342 -0.78 -16.32 -7.04
C SER A 342 -0.16 -17.47 -7.79
N GLU A 343 -0.89 -18.58 -7.89
CA GLU A 343 -0.52 -19.72 -8.75
C GLU A 343 -0.99 -19.52 -10.20
N ASP A 344 -2.07 -18.77 -10.39
CA ASP A 344 -2.79 -18.66 -11.66
C ASP A 344 -2.57 -17.34 -12.41
N LEU A 345 -1.89 -16.37 -11.82
CA LEU A 345 -1.68 -15.07 -12.45
C LEU A 345 -0.78 -15.23 -13.68
N PRO A 346 -1.28 -14.95 -14.90
CA PRO A 346 -0.47 -15.04 -16.08
C PRO A 346 0.59 -13.94 -16.08
N LEU A 347 1.84 -14.32 -16.24
CA LEU A 347 2.95 -13.41 -16.38
C LEU A 347 3.06 -12.92 -17.82
N ASN A 348 3.44 -11.66 -18.01
CA ASN A 348 3.96 -11.20 -19.28
C ASN A 348 5.39 -11.76 -19.50
N VAL A 349 5.94 -11.55 -20.68
CA VAL A 349 7.25 -12.11 -21.05
C VAL A 349 8.39 -11.57 -20.17
N SER A 350 8.32 -10.30 -19.75
CA SER A 350 9.33 -9.64 -18.90
C SER A 350 9.14 -9.86 -17.40
N ARG A 351 7.96 -10.31 -16.98
CA ARG A 351 7.58 -10.41 -15.55
C ARG A 351 7.73 -9.11 -14.77
N GLU A 352 7.84 -7.96 -15.46
CA GLU A 352 8.02 -6.65 -14.83
C GLU A 352 6.73 -5.85 -14.76
N ILE A 353 5.87 -5.97 -15.78
CA ILE A 353 4.66 -5.16 -15.93
C ILE A 353 3.45 -6.07 -15.90
N LEU A 354 2.61 -5.87 -14.92
CA LEU A 354 1.26 -6.43 -14.88
C LEU A 354 0.38 -5.59 -15.80
N GLN A 355 0.01 -6.12 -16.95
CA GLN A 355 -1.10 -5.55 -17.72
C GLN A 355 -2.39 -5.77 -16.92
N GLN A 356 -3.37 -4.87 -17.05
CA GLN A 356 -4.68 -4.99 -16.41
C GLN A 356 -5.23 -6.41 -16.55
N ASN A 357 -5.29 -7.13 -15.43
CA ASN A 357 -5.62 -8.54 -15.40
C ASN A 357 -6.83 -8.79 -14.48
N ARG A 358 -7.85 -9.44 -15.04
CA ARG A 358 -9.07 -9.78 -14.30
C ARG A 358 -8.81 -10.63 -13.04
N ILE A 359 -7.76 -11.45 -13.05
CA ILE A 359 -7.37 -12.26 -11.87
C ILE A 359 -6.87 -11.35 -10.77
N LEU A 360 -6.01 -10.38 -11.10
CA LEU A 360 -5.49 -9.41 -10.15
C LEU A 360 -6.62 -8.58 -9.51
N GLU A 361 -7.57 -8.11 -10.32
CA GLU A 361 -8.76 -7.39 -9.82
C GLU A 361 -9.60 -8.25 -8.86
N THR A 362 -9.73 -9.55 -9.14
CA THR A 362 -10.45 -10.47 -8.26
C THR A 362 -9.71 -10.65 -6.93
N ILE A 363 -8.37 -10.84 -6.97
CA ILE A 363 -7.53 -10.95 -5.78
C ILE A 363 -7.61 -9.68 -4.95
N LYS A 364 -7.50 -8.50 -5.58
CA LYS A 364 -7.64 -7.18 -4.94
C LYS A 364 -8.98 -7.05 -4.24
N SER A 365 -10.09 -7.28 -4.95
CA SER A 365 -11.43 -7.17 -4.39
C SER A 365 -11.65 -8.10 -3.19
N ALA A 366 -11.19 -9.35 -3.29
CA ALA A 366 -11.29 -10.32 -2.20
C ALA A 366 -10.40 -9.93 -1.00
N SER A 367 -9.19 -9.42 -1.26
CA SER A 367 -8.25 -8.94 -0.24
C SER A 367 -8.81 -7.74 0.52
N VAL A 368 -9.38 -6.76 -0.19
CA VAL A 368 -10.04 -5.60 0.40
C VAL A 368 -11.18 -6.01 1.32
N LYS A 369 -12.10 -6.84 0.83
CA LYS A 369 -13.22 -7.34 1.63
C LYS A 369 -12.76 -8.10 2.87
N LYS A 370 -11.71 -8.92 2.73
CA LYS A 370 -11.14 -9.65 3.87
C LYS A 370 -10.55 -8.72 4.91
N LEU A 371 -9.76 -7.73 4.50
CA LEU A 371 -9.15 -6.75 5.40
C LEU A 371 -10.23 -5.91 6.12
N LEU A 372 -11.20 -5.38 5.39
CA LEU A 372 -12.31 -4.61 5.98
C LEU A 372 -13.10 -5.46 6.97
N GLY A 373 -13.41 -6.70 6.63
CA GLY A 373 -14.09 -7.63 7.54
C GLY A 373 -13.31 -7.91 8.83
N GLU A 374 -11.97 -8.01 8.76
CA GLU A 374 -11.14 -8.19 9.97
C GLU A 374 -11.05 -6.90 10.80
N PHE A 375 -10.96 -5.72 10.17
CA PHE A 375 -10.97 -4.44 10.88
C PHE A 375 -12.32 -4.17 11.56
N LYS A 376 -13.43 -4.49 10.89
CA LYS A 376 -14.77 -4.42 11.48
C LYS A 376 -14.88 -5.30 12.72
N LYS A 377 -14.47 -6.58 12.64
CA LYS A 377 -14.47 -7.51 13.78
C LYS A 377 -13.61 -6.99 14.94
N MET A 378 -12.46 -6.38 14.64
CA MET A 378 -11.58 -5.81 15.65
C MET A 378 -12.27 -4.64 16.37
N GLY A 379 -12.99 -3.78 15.64
CA GLY A 379 -13.80 -2.69 16.20
C GLY A 379 -14.95 -3.22 17.05
N GLU A 380 -15.74 -4.14 16.55
CA GLU A 380 -16.87 -4.77 17.26
C GLU A 380 -16.42 -5.45 18.57
N ALA A 381 -15.26 -6.15 18.53
CA ALA A 381 -14.68 -6.78 19.70
C ALA A 381 -14.25 -5.74 20.78
N ALA A 382 -13.68 -4.62 20.36
CA ALA A 382 -13.30 -3.54 21.27
C ALA A 382 -14.53 -2.81 21.83
N ASP A 383 -15.55 -2.55 21.01
CA ASP A 383 -16.79 -1.90 21.44
C ASP A 383 -17.57 -2.79 22.42
N SER A 384 -17.56 -4.11 22.20
CA SER A 384 -18.14 -5.09 23.14
C SER A 384 -17.36 -5.13 24.45
N ALA A 385 -16.03 -5.11 24.38
CA ALA A 385 -15.15 -5.08 25.57
C ALA A 385 -15.34 -3.81 26.41
N LYS A 386 -15.57 -2.64 25.78
CA LYS A 386 -15.86 -1.37 26.47
C LYS A 386 -17.20 -1.41 27.24
N LYS A 387 -18.16 -2.20 26.79
CA LYS A 387 -19.50 -2.34 27.44
C LYS A 387 -19.50 -3.36 28.59
N ALA A 388 -18.40 -4.08 28.83
CA ALA A 388 -18.29 -5.05 29.92
C ALA A 388 -18.23 -4.33 31.29
N GLU A 389 -19.02 -4.76 32.26
CA GLU A 389 -19.02 -4.19 33.62
C GLU A 389 -17.66 -4.33 34.34
N ASN A 390 -16.94 -5.45 34.08
CA ASN A 390 -15.62 -5.74 34.63
C ASN A 390 -14.69 -6.22 33.50
N PRO A 391 -14.05 -5.31 32.75
CA PRO A 391 -13.18 -5.67 31.64
C PRO A 391 -11.99 -6.51 32.09
N THR A 392 -11.82 -7.66 31.45
CA THR A 392 -10.67 -8.54 31.65
C THR A 392 -9.39 -7.94 31.04
N ASP A 393 -8.23 -8.50 31.32
CA ASP A 393 -6.98 -8.05 30.66
C ASP A 393 -7.01 -8.31 29.15
N GLU A 394 -7.70 -9.35 28.70
CA GLU A 394 -7.96 -9.60 27.28
C GLU A 394 -8.85 -8.49 26.66
N ASP A 395 -9.88 -8.04 27.39
CA ASP A 395 -10.75 -6.95 26.92
C ASP A 395 -9.98 -5.62 26.84
N LYS A 396 -9.13 -5.33 27.82
CA LYS A 396 -8.25 -4.15 27.79
C LYS A 396 -7.29 -4.21 26.58
N ALA A 397 -6.73 -5.39 26.29
CA ALA A 397 -5.85 -5.57 25.14
C ALA A 397 -6.60 -5.36 23.80
N LYS A 398 -7.86 -5.82 23.67
CA LYS A 398 -8.72 -5.55 22.49
C LYS A 398 -8.98 -4.06 22.32
N ILE A 399 -9.31 -3.37 23.40
CA ILE A 399 -9.55 -1.92 23.40
C ILE A 399 -8.27 -1.16 23.01
N GLU A 400 -7.13 -1.50 23.61
CA GLU A 400 -5.85 -0.85 23.30
C GLU A 400 -5.44 -1.06 21.84
N LYS A 401 -5.57 -2.29 21.35
CA LYS A 401 -5.27 -2.63 19.96
C LYS A 401 -6.13 -1.79 18.99
N TRP A 402 -7.43 -1.70 19.26
CA TRP A 402 -8.36 -0.91 18.46
C TRP A 402 -8.04 0.59 18.51
N ASN A 403 -7.77 1.12 19.70
CA ASN A 403 -7.41 2.52 19.86
C ASN A 403 -6.13 2.88 19.09
N LYS A 404 -5.12 1.99 19.09
CA LYS A 404 -3.91 2.15 18.26
C LYS A 404 -4.24 2.17 16.78
N PHE A 405 -5.12 1.25 16.32
CA PHE A 405 -5.58 1.23 14.94
C PHE A 405 -6.25 2.55 14.55
N VAL A 406 -7.22 2.99 15.32
CA VAL A 406 -7.95 4.24 15.06
C VAL A 406 -7.00 5.45 15.06
N ALA A 407 -6.13 5.56 16.05
CA ALA A 407 -5.20 6.69 16.17
C ALA A 407 -4.25 6.82 14.96
N ASN A 408 -3.86 5.69 14.33
CA ASN A 408 -2.89 5.69 13.24
C ASN A 408 -3.53 5.62 11.85
N PHE A 409 -4.67 4.94 11.70
CA PHE A 409 -5.19 4.57 10.39
C PHE A 409 -6.62 5.03 10.11
N ASN A 410 -7.29 5.70 11.06
CA ASN A 410 -8.64 6.22 10.85
C ASN A 410 -8.70 7.24 9.69
N ARG A 411 -7.72 8.14 9.62
CA ARG A 411 -7.66 9.16 8.57
C ARG A 411 -7.55 8.54 7.16
N PRO A 412 -6.57 7.67 6.84
CA PRO A 412 -6.56 7.01 5.54
C PRO A 412 -7.80 6.15 5.29
N MET A 413 -8.37 5.49 6.30
CA MET A 413 -9.62 4.73 6.15
C MET A 413 -10.79 5.63 5.73
N LYS A 414 -10.90 6.87 6.24
CA LYS A 414 -11.92 7.83 5.82
C LYS A 414 -11.84 8.17 4.33
N GLU A 415 -10.65 8.17 3.72
CA GLU A 415 -10.49 8.40 2.28
C GLU A 415 -11.29 7.38 1.45
N GLY A 416 -11.45 6.15 1.98
CA GLY A 416 -12.24 5.10 1.35
C GLY A 416 -13.73 5.41 1.24
N LEU A 417 -14.29 6.21 2.14
CA LEU A 417 -15.70 6.64 2.08
C LEU A 417 -15.99 7.44 0.79
N TYR A 418 -14.99 8.15 0.27
CA TYR A 418 -15.08 8.95 -0.94
C TYR A 418 -14.64 8.16 -2.19
N SER A 419 -13.57 7.37 -2.07
CA SER A 419 -12.89 6.76 -3.24
C SER A 419 -13.38 5.34 -3.58
N ASP A 420 -13.99 4.60 -2.63
CA ASP A 420 -14.41 3.21 -2.82
C ASP A 420 -15.93 3.05 -2.61
N TYR A 421 -16.68 3.37 -3.65
CA TYR A 421 -18.14 3.27 -3.63
C TYR A 421 -18.66 1.85 -3.36
N ALA A 422 -17.92 0.82 -3.74
CA ALA A 422 -18.35 -0.57 -3.58
C ALA A 422 -18.28 -1.04 -2.12
N ASN A 423 -17.35 -0.51 -1.32
CA ASN A 423 -17.11 -0.94 0.05
C ASN A 423 -17.37 0.17 1.09
N ARG A 424 -17.88 1.33 0.66
CA ARG A 424 -18.04 2.51 1.55
C ARG A 424 -18.92 2.25 2.77
N ASP A 425 -19.94 1.42 2.66
CA ASP A 425 -20.82 1.09 3.77
C ASP A 425 -20.09 0.24 4.83
N GLU A 426 -19.22 -0.69 4.41
CA GLU A 426 -18.37 -1.45 5.31
C GLU A 426 -17.28 -0.57 5.95
N ILE A 427 -16.72 0.38 5.20
CA ILE A 427 -15.77 1.36 5.72
C ILE A 427 -16.42 2.26 6.77
N ALA A 428 -17.68 2.67 6.56
CA ALA A 428 -18.45 3.47 7.51
C ALA A 428 -18.67 2.77 8.87
N GLU A 429 -18.71 1.43 8.90
CA GLU A 429 -18.74 0.67 10.15
C GLU A 429 -17.39 0.67 10.89
N ILE A 430 -16.28 0.94 10.19
CA ILE A 430 -14.91 0.90 10.73
C ILE A 430 -14.46 2.26 11.25
N VAL A 431 -14.73 3.35 10.52
CA VAL A 431 -14.26 4.69 10.87
C VAL A 431 -14.83 5.18 12.20
N ARG A 432 -14.06 6.00 12.91
CA ARG A 432 -14.40 6.52 14.24
C ARG A 432 -14.26 8.03 14.28
N PHE A 433 -15.05 8.64 15.17
CA PHE A 433 -15.12 10.09 15.34
C PHE A 433 -15.05 10.47 16.81
N LYS A 434 -14.62 11.69 17.08
CA LYS A 434 -14.86 12.35 18.35
C LYS A 434 -16.30 12.86 18.39
N SER A 435 -16.80 13.16 19.58
CA SER A 435 -18.21 13.55 19.75
C SER A 435 -18.37 14.48 20.97
N THR A 436 -19.49 15.17 21.02
CA THR A 436 -19.92 15.92 22.21
C THR A 436 -20.43 15.00 23.32
N ASP A 437 -20.77 13.73 23.00
CA ASP A 437 -21.09 12.72 24.01
C ASP A 437 -19.83 12.24 24.75
N SER A 438 -19.97 11.77 25.96
CA SER A 438 -18.85 11.27 26.79
C SER A 438 -18.09 10.11 26.15
N SER A 439 -18.75 9.31 25.35
CA SER A 439 -18.13 8.20 24.62
C SER A 439 -17.11 8.64 23.55
N GLY A 440 -17.25 9.86 23.04
CA GLY A 440 -16.34 10.47 22.05
C GLY A 440 -15.46 11.58 22.61
N THR A 441 -15.39 11.74 23.94
CA THR A 441 -14.64 12.82 24.62
C THR A 441 -13.40 12.27 25.31
N GLY A 442 -12.26 12.95 25.16
CA GLY A 442 -10.96 12.55 25.72
C GLY A 442 -10.13 11.68 24.78
N ASP A 443 -8.88 11.45 25.16
CA ASP A 443 -7.88 10.80 24.30
C ASP A 443 -8.24 9.40 23.88
N ASN A 444 -8.35 8.56 23.58
CA ASN A 444 -8.69 7.18 23.26
C ASN A 444 -10.21 6.85 23.30
N ASN A 445 -11.06 7.86 23.36
CA ASN A 445 -12.50 7.68 23.25
C ASN A 445 -12.98 8.07 21.86
N TRP A 446 -13.65 7.14 21.22
CA TRP A 446 -14.12 7.24 19.86
C TRP A 446 -15.54 6.69 19.76
N THR A 447 -16.39 7.31 18.94
CA THR A 447 -17.72 6.80 18.60
C THR A 447 -17.79 6.39 17.13
N SER A 448 -18.64 5.43 16.84
CA SER A 448 -19.01 5.03 15.47
C SER A 448 -20.30 5.71 15.03
N PHE A 449 -20.59 5.69 13.75
CA PHE A 449 -21.93 6.06 13.26
C PHE A 449 -23.04 5.17 13.88
N ALA A 450 -22.76 3.88 14.04
CA ALA A 450 -23.72 2.95 14.63
C ALA A 450 -24.05 3.29 16.08
N ASP A 451 -23.04 3.59 16.92
CA ASP A 451 -23.25 3.98 18.32
C ASP A 451 -23.95 5.34 18.42
N TYR A 452 -23.60 6.28 17.53
CA TYR A 452 -24.29 7.57 17.43
C TYR A 452 -25.79 7.37 17.17
N VAL A 453 -26.15 6.56 16.16
CA VAL A 453 -27.55 6.28 15.81
C VAL A 453 -28.30 5.62 16.97
N GLN A 454 -27.65 4.74 17.74
CA GLN A 454 -28.26 4.14 18.93
C GLN A 454 -28.60 5.16 20.03
N ARG A 455 -27.87 6.28 20.11
CA ARG A 455 -28.09 7.35 21.10
C ARG A 455 -28.99 8.47 20.60
N MET A 456 -29.34 8.48 19.30
CA MET A 456 -30.17 9.52 18.70
C MET A 456 -31.52 9.63 19.45
N LYS A 457 -31.99 10.87 19.60
CA LYS A 457 -33.33 11.15 20.14
C LYS A 457 -34.41 10.83 19.12
N THR A 458 -35.61 10.53 19.60
CA THR A 458 -36.75 10.12 18.77
C THR A 458 -37.17 11.16 17.74
N ASP A 459 -36.96 12.45 18.03
CA ASP A 459 -37.26 13.60 17.17
C ASP A 459 -36.08 14.04 16.30
N GLN A 460 -34.91 13.42 16.47
CA GLN A 460 -33.71 13.71 15.66
C GLN A 460 -33.79 12.97 14.32
N LYS A 461 -33.57 13.71 13.22
CA LYS A 461 -33.70 13.18 11.85
C LYS A 461 -32.36 12.96 11.13
N ALA A 462 -31.30 13.57 11.61
CA ALA A 462 -29.99 13.56 10.95
C ALA A 462 -28.86 13.27 11.94
N ILE A 463 -27.73 12.84 11.42
CA ILE A 463 -26.47 12.76 12.14
C ILE A 463 -25.80 14.14 12.01
N TYR A 464 -25.65 14.84 13.14
CA TYR A 464 -25.03 16.16 13.16
C TYR A 464 -23.53 16.05 13.33
N TYR A 465 -22.79 16.87 12.60
CA TYR A 465 -21.34 16.98 12.75
C TYR A 465 -20.86 18.41 12.61
N ILE A 466 -19.70 18.70 13.17
CA ILE A 466 -18.95 19.93 12.94
C ILE A 466 -17.56 19.55 12.44
N SER A 467 -17.09 20.22 11.40
CA SER A 467 -15.78 19.99 10.80
C SER A 467 -14.87 21.22 10.90
N GLY A 468 -13.57 20.98 11.03
CA GLY A 468 -12.56 22.04 11.11
C GLY A 468 -11.16 21.48 11.42
N ASN A 469 -10.23 22.34 11.81
CA ASN A 469 -8.80 22.02 11.89
C ASN A 469 -8.34 21.47 13.24
N ASP A 470 -9.10 21.70 14.29
CA ASP A 470 -8.64 21.46 15.65
C ASP A 470 -9.81 21.06 16.54
N GLU A 471 -9.69 19.91 17.21
CA GLU A 471 -10.75 19.36 18.06
C GLU A 471 -11.15 20.35 19.19
N LYS A 472 -10.18 21.01 19.80
CA LYS A 472 -10.45 21.93 20.92
C LYS A 472 -11.28 23.11 20.47
N ASN A 473 -10.90 23.75 19.36
CA ASN A 473 -11.63 24.86 18.79
C ASN A 473 -13.05 24.47 18.37
N LEU A 474 -13.18 23.27 17.78
CA LEU A 474 -14.49 22.74 17.39
C LEU A 474 -15.40 22.53 18.62
N ARG A 475 -14.88 22.02 19.75
CA ARG A 475 -15.63 21.82 20.97
C ARG A 475 -16.09 23.14 21.65
N GLU A 476 -15.34 24.21 21.45
CA GLU A 476 -15.65 25.55 21.95
C GLU A 476 -16.54 26.35 20.97
N ASN A 477 -16.92 25.77 19.82
CA ASN A 477 -17.71 26.47 18.83
C ASN A 477 -19.13 26.79 19.36
N PRO A 478 -19.57 28.06 19.32
CA PRO A 478 -20.85 28.47 19.87
C PRO A 478 -22.07 27.84 19.22
N LEU A 479 -21.91 27.32 17.98
CA LEU A 479 -22.99 26.61 17.28
C LEU A 479 -23.39 25.30 17.95
N LEU A 480 -22.50 24.66 18.71
CA LEU A 480 -22.79 23.39 19.39
C LEU A 480 -23.83 23.54 20.51
N LYS A 481 -23.87 24.68 21.15
CA LYS A 481 -24.71 24.93 22.35
C LYS A 481 -26.17 24.59 22.09
N ALA A 482 -26.74 25.03 20.99
CA ALA A 482 -28.14 24.80 20.65
C ALA A 482 -28.49 23.32 20.46
N TYR A 483 -27.56 22.54 19.92
CA TYR A 483 -27.72 21.08 19.74
C TYR A 483 -27.60 20.37 21.10
N ILE A 484 -26.60 20.73 21.88
CA ILE A 484 -26.36 20.15 23.22
C ILE A 484 -27.55 20.42 24.13
N ASP A 485 -28.12 21.66 24.15
CA ASP A 485 -29.28 22.02 24.96
C ASP A 485 -30.54 21.23 24.60
N LYS A 486 -30.64 20.78 23.35
CA LYS A 486 -31.67 19.82 22.89
C LYS A 486 -31.34 18.36 23.21
N GLY A 487 -30.15 18.09 23.70
CA GLY A 487 -29.64 16.75 23.95
C GLY A 487 -29.29 15.99 22.64
N PHE A 488 -29.02 16.72 21.55
CA PHE A 488 -28.51 16.15 20.31
C PHE A 488 -26.99 16.05 20.38
N GLU A 489 -26.50 14.87 20.10
CA GLU A 489 -25.06 14.63 19.95
C GLU A 489 -24.55 15.24 18.63
N VAL A 490 -23.33 15.77 18.63
CA VAL A 490 -22.64 16.29 17.44
C VAL A 490 -21.29 15.61 17.31
N LEU A 491 -21.00 15.02 16.16
CA LEU A 491 -19.69 14.47 15.85
C LEU A 491 -18.68 15.60 15.64
N ILE A 492 -17.50 15.46 16.21
CA ILE A 492 -16.37 16.40 16.07
C ILE A 492 -15.40 15.81 15.05
N MET A 493 -15.30 16.43 13.90
CA MET A 493 -14.52 16.00 12.75
C MET A 493 -13.36 16.96 12.51
N ALA A 494 -12.19 16.58 13.03
CA ALA A 494 -11.00 17.44 13.04
C ALA A 494 -9.90 16.99 12.07
N ASP A 495 -10.14 15.93 11.29
CA ASP A 495 -9.19 15.51 10.24
C ASP A 495 -9.33 16.44 9.01
N ASP A 496 -8.20 16.80 8.41
CA ASP A 496 -8.11 17.72 7.28
C ASP A 496 -8.93 17.31 6.04
N ILE A 497 -9.27 16.01 5.95
CA ILE A 497 -10.04 15.44 4.82
C ILE A 497 -11.55 15.40 5.10
N ASP A 498 -11.99 15.62 6.33
CA ASP A 498 -13.40 15.43 6.71
C ASP A 498 -14.35 16.35 5.91
N ASP A 499 -13.96 17.60 5.65
CA ASP A 499 -14.72 18.55 4.81
C ASP A 499 -14.90 18.11 3.36
N ILE A 500 -14.08 17.18 2.87
CA ILE A 500 -14.14 16.64 1.51
C ILE A 500 -14.92 15.34 1.49
N VAL A 501 -14.56 14.45 2.39
CA VAL A 501 -15.04 13.06 2.41
C VAL A 501 -16.49 12.98 2.88
N ILE A 502 -16.83 13.67 3.96
CA ILE A 502 -18.13 13.52 4.61
C ILE A 502 -19.29 14.08 3.76
N PRO A 503 -19.18 15.25 3.13
CA PRO A 503 -20.21 15.70 2.18
C PRO A 503 -20.39 14.73 1.00
N GLY A 504 -19.30 14.14 0.49
CA GLY A 504 -19.34 13.14 -0.58
C GLY A 504 -19.97 11.80 -0.16
N PHE A 505 -19.83 11.41 1.10
CA PHE A 505 -20.50 10.25 1.69
C PHE A 505 -22.00 10.51 1.91
N GLY A 506 -22.36 11.66 2.48
CA GLY A 506 -23.68 12.26 2.55
C GLY A 506 -24.67 11.61 3.52
N LYS A 507 -24.71 10.29 3.64
CA LYS A 507 -25.64 9.59 4.53
C LYS A 507 -25.06 8.28 5.06
N TYR A 508 -25.47 7.92 6.27
CA TYR A 508 -25.23 6.62 6.87
C TYR A 508 -26.55 5.91 7.10
N LYS A 509 -26.77 4.77 6.41
CA LYS A 509 -28.06 4.07 6.36
C LYS A 509 -29.19 5.03 5.93
N ASP A 510 -30.18 5.23 6.77
CA ASP A 510 -31.35 6.08 6.49
C ASP A 510 -31.15 7.54 6.96
N PHE A 511 -30.03 7.86 7.60
CA PHE A 511 -29.80 9.17 8.20
C PHE A 511 -28.83 10.00 7.37
N GLU A 512 -29.24 11.23 7.02
CA GLU A 512 -28.37 12.23 6.40
C GLU A 512 -27.33 12.74 7.40
N LEU A 513 -26.12 13.07 6.90
CA LEU A 513 -25.12 13.78 7.68
C LEU A 513 -25.25 15.29 7.44
N LYS A 514 -25.48 16.05 8.50
CA LYS A 514 -25.65 17.52 8.42
C LYS A 514 -24.59 18.26 9.21
N ALA A 515 -23.84 19.11 8.52
CA ALA A 515 -22.85 19.96 9.15
C ALA A 515 -23.51 21.12 9.90
N VAL A 516 -23.22 21.26 11.19
CA VAL A 516 -23.79 22.33 12.03
C VAL A 516 -23.20 23.71 11.69
N ASN A 517 -22.06 23.79 11.07
CA ASN A 517 -21.38 25.00 10.62
C ASN A 517 -21.72 25.39 9.16
N ARG A 518 -22.86 24.89 8.63
CA ARG A 518 -23.41 25.31 7.34
C ARG A 518 -24.73 26.06 7.52
N ALA A 519 -25.05 26.92 6.54
CA ALA A 519 -26.30 27.64 6.52
C ALA A 519 -27.50 26.67 6.42
N GLY A 520 -28.62 26.99 7.06
CA GLY A 520 -29.84 26.18 7.03
C GLY A 520 -29.83 24.93 7.94
N SER A 521 -28.74 24.64 8.62
CA SER A 521 -28.65 23.48 9.53
C SER A 521 -29.51 23.60 10.83
N ASP A 522 -30.05 24.77 11.08
CA ASP A 522 -30.89 25.11 12.24
C ASP A 522 -32.37 24.80 12.08
N GLU A 523 -32.84 24.43 10.88
CA GLU A 523 -34.26 24.16 10.61
C GLU A 523 -34.87 23.10 11.54
N GLU A 524 -34.08 22.09 11.94
CA GLU A 524 -34.50 20.99 12.80
C GLU A 524 -34.43 21.32 14.29
N LEU A 525 -33.85 22.49 14.68
CA LEU A 525 -33.80 22.93 16.06
C LEU A 525 -35.17 23.39 16.57
N GLY A 526 -36.19 23.43 15.71
CA GLY A 526 -37.59 23.65 16.11
C GLY A 526 -37.86 25.06 16.65
N VAL A 527 -37.24 26.05 16.04
CA VAL A 527 -37.48 27.47 16.31
C VAL A 527 -38.91 27.83 15.90
N ASP A 528 -39.65 28.53 16.76
CA ASP A 528 -40.98 29.01 16.39
C ASP A 528 -40.88 29.99 15.20
N LYS A 529 -41.40 29.54 14.04
CA LYS A 529 -41.31 30.30 12.77
C LYS A 529 -41.89 31.71 12.90
N LYS A 530 -42.96 31.91 13.66
CA LYS A 530 -43.58 33.21 13.83
C LYS A 530 -42.71 34.15 14.66
N GLU A 531 -42.10 33.64 15.72
CA GLU A 531 -41.21 34.42 16.58
C GLU A 531 -39.90 34.75 15.81
N ALA A 532 -39.36 33.81 15.07
CA ALA A 532 -38.20 34.02 14.22
C ALA A 532 -38.47 35.08 13.13
N GLU A 533 -39.58 35.00 12.41
CA GLU A 533 -39.96 36.00 11.40
C GLU A 533 -40.17 37.43 12.00
N LYS A 534 -40.66 37.50 13.23
CA LYS A 534 -40.82 38.79 13.92
C LYS A 534 -39.44 39.37 14.29
N LYS A 535 -38.54 38.58 14.85
CA LYS A 535 -37.16 39.01 15.17
C LYS A 535 -36.38 39.36 13.88
N ASP A 536 -36.51 38.60 12.84
CA ASP A 536 -35.87 38.90 11.54
C ASP A 536 -36.30 40.27 11.00
N LYS A 537 -37.58 40.59 11.07
CA LYS A 537 -38.08 41.91 10.66
C LYS A 537 -37.55 43.04 11.52
N GLU A 538 -37.49 42.84 12.84
CA GLU A 538 -37.00 43.82 13.81
C GLU A 538 -35.51 44.12 13.61
N PHE A 539 -34.69 43.10 13.37
CA PHE A 539 -33.22 43.22 13.23
C PHE A 539 -32.74 43.44 11.80
N LYS A 540 -33.62 43.39 10.81
CA LYS A 540 -33.27 43.64 9.38
C LYS A 540 -32.43 44.90 9.18
N PRO A 541 -32.76 46.07 9.77
CA PRO A 541 -31.94 47.28 9.62
C PRO A 541 -30.51 47.11 10.20
N VAL A 542 -30.38 46.36 11.31
CA VAL A 542 -29.09 46.13 11.97
C VAL A 542 -28.21 45.22 11.08
N VAL A 543 -28.78 44.16 10.58
CA VAL A 543 -28.13 43.24 9.66
C VAL A 543 -27.65 43.97 8.39
N GLU A 544 -28.49 44.85 7.80
CA GLU A 544 -28.12 45.66 6.64
C GLU A 544 -26.97 46.65 6.97
N LYS A 545 -26.95 47.28 8.15
CA LYS A 545 -25.85 48.14 8.60
C LYS A 545 -24.53 47.35 8.68
N ILE A 546 -24.55 46.17 9.29
CA ILE A 546 -23.37 45.29 9.44
C ILE A 546 -22.88 44.84 8.06
N LYS A 547 -23.79 44.37 7.19
CA LYS A 547 -23.46 43.95 5.85
C LYS A 547 -22.83 45.06 5.01
N LYS A 548 -23.37 46.29 5.10
CA LYS A 548 -22.79 47.46 4.44
C LYS A 548 -21.40 47.79 4.95
N ALA A 549 -21.16 47.68 6.27
CA ALA A 549 -19.88 47.98 6.88
C ALA A 549 -18.78 46.96 6.51
N LEU A 550 -19.13 45.68 6.41
CA LEU A 550 -18.22 44.60 6.06
C LEU A 550 -18.00 44.43 4.54
N GLY A 551 -18.93 44.91 3.73
CA GLY A 551 -18.84 44.85 2.25
C GLY A 551 -18.54 43.46 1.73
N ASP A 552 -17.45 43.36 0.94
CA ASP A 552 -17.00 42.11 0.28
C ASP A 552 -16.33 41.06 1.20
N ALA A 553 -16.16 41.39 2.49
CA ALA A 553 -15.54 40.45 3.44
C ALA A 553 -16.48 39.28 3.81
N VAL A 554 -17.78 39.44 3.62
CA VAL A 554 -18.80 38.41 3.90
C VAL A 554 -19.69 38.17 2.68
N LYS A 555 -20.22 36.94 2.51
CA LYS A 555 -21.24 36.60 1.52
C LYS A 555 -22.59 37.19 1.94
N ASP A 556 -22.95 37.06 3.17
CA ASP A 556 -24.15 37.60 3.78
C ASP A 556 -24.01 37.83 5.30
N VAL A 557 -24.95 38.58 5.87
CA VAL A 557 -25.13 38.71 7.34
C VAL A 557 -26.57 38.32 7.65
N VAL A 558 -26.75 37.44 8.64
CA VAL A 558 -28.07 36.94 9.02
C VAL A 558 -28.25 36.97 10.54
N LEU A 559 -29.49 37.04 11.01
CA LEU A 559 -29.80 36.90 12.43
C LEU A 559 -29.74 35.44 12.83
N SER A 560 -28.92 35.12 13.84
CA SER A 560 -28.80 33.75 14.34
C SER A 560 -30.05 33.36 15.15
N LYS A 561 -30.47 32.12 14.98
CA LYS A 561 -31.56 31.48 15.71
C LYS A 561 -31.08 30.47 16.74
N ARG A 562 -29.74 30.29 16.83
CA ARG A 562 -29.08 29.21 17.60
C ARG A 562 -27.95 29.68 18.53
N LEU A 563 -27.52 30.93 18.43
CA LEU A 563 -26.52 31.47 19.36
C LEU A 563 -27.10 31.72 20.74
N SER A 564 -26.34 31.33 21.79
CA SER A 564 -26.66 31.66 23.17
C SER A 564 -26.39 33.13 23.47
N ALA A 565 -26.95 33.66 24.59
CA ALA A 565 -26.77 35.05 24.99
C ALA A 565 -25.30 35.46 25.16
N GLU A 566 -24.42 34.56 25.42
CA GLU A 566 -22.98 34.79 25.63
C GLU A 566 -22.18 34.96 24.33
N SER A 567 -22.73 34.51 23.20
CA SER A 567 -22.02 34.48 21.90
C SER A 567 -22.57 35.55 20.97
N PRO A 568 -21.78 36.58 20.60
CA PRO A 568 -22.27 37.70 19.78
C PRO A 568 -22.43 37.35 18.30
N SER A 569 -21.59 36.45 17.80
CA SER A 569 -21.56 36.08 16.38
C SER A 569 -20.90 34.73 16.16
N CYS A 570 -21.15 34.13 15.03
CA CYS A 570 -20.41 33.02 14.46
C CYS A 570 -20.39 33.13 12.93
N ILE A 571 -19.55 32.32 12.29
CA ILE A 571 -19.58 32.18 10.82
C ILE A 571 -20.08 30.81 10.43
N VAL A 572 -20.76 30.77 9.29
CA VAL A 572 -21.15 29.53 8.60
C VAL A 572 -20.79 29.65 7.14
N VAL A 573 -20.68 28.50 6.47
CA VAL A 573 -20.49 28.41 5.04
C VAL A 573 -21.84 28.16 4.37
N ASP A 574 -22.05 28.71 3.19
CA ASP A 574 -23.26 28.40 2.40
C ASP A 574 -23.35 26.90 2.13
N GLU A 575 -24.56 26.36 2.01
CA GLU A 575 -24.80 24.93 1.84
C GLU A 575 -24.03 24.35 0.63
N ASN A 576 -23.93 25.11 -0.45
CA ASN A 576 -23.34 24.69 -1.71
C ASN A 576 -21.89 25.17 -1.93
N ASP A 577 -21.35 25.98 -1.02
CA ASP A 577 -19.97 26.44 -1.13
C ASP A 577 -18.99 25.39 -0.53
N PRO A 578 -17.76 25.30 -1.03
CA PRO A 578 -16.73 24.49 -0.40
C PRO A 578 -16.43 24.97 1.02
N GLY A 579 -16.04 24.06 1.91
CA GLY A 579 -15.61 24.41 3.26
C GLY A 579 -14.31 25.21 3.29
N PHE A 580 -14.04 25.91 4.38
CA PHE A 580 -12.78 26.66 4.56
C PHE A 580 -11.55 25.77 4.53
N GLN A 581 -11.66 24.50 4.92
CA GLN A 581 -10.59 23.51 4.83
C GLN A 581 -10.23 23.19 3.37
N MET A 582 -11.22 23.00 2.53
CA MET A 582 -11.02 22.76 1.10
C MET A 582 -10.27 23.92 0.45
N GLU A 583 -10.67 25.16 0.77
CA GLU A 583 -9.98 26.34 0.26
C GLU A 583 -8.54 26.42 0.73
N ARG A 584 -8.27 26.11 2.00
CA ARG A 584 -6.94 26.07 2.57
C ARG A 584 -6.07 25.00 1.91
N MET A 585 -6.64 23.81 1.67
CA MET A 585 -5.95 22.72 0.98
C MET A 585 -5.59 23.09 -0.46
N MET A 586 -6.50 23.75 -1.22
CA MET A 586 -6.22 24.23 -2.56
C MET A 586 -5.07 25.24 -2.57
N LYS A 587 -5.06 26.18 -1.63
CA LYS A 587 -3.96 27.15 -1.48
C LYS A 587 -2.62 26.47 -1.13
N ALA A 588 -2.64 25.48 -0.27
CA ALA A 588 -1.44 24.71 0.09
C ALA A 588 -0.86 23.91 -1.10
N MET A 589 -1.74 23.50 -2.05
CA MET A 589 -1.34 22.87 -3.33
C MET A 589 -0.89 23.88 -4.40
N GLY A 590 -0.82 25.18 -4.07
CA GLY A 590 -0.45 26.23 -5.04
C GLY A 590 -1.54 26.58 -6.05
N GLN A 591 -2.79 26.17 -5.79
CA GLN A 591 -3.95 26.54 -6.62
C GLN A 591 -4.57 27.85 -6.10
N GLU A 592 -5.18 28.62 -7.01
CA GLU A 592 -5.99 29.76 -6.58
C GLU A 592 -7.18 29.26 -5.76
N GLY A 593 -7.37 29.82 -4.55
CA GLY A 593 -8.52 29.51 -3.71
C GLY A 593 -9.82 29.95 -4.40
N MET A 594 -10.92 29.28 -4.11
CA MET A 594 -12.24 29.61 -4.66
C MET A 594 -12.82 30.92 -4.13
N GLY A 595 -12.13 31.57 -3.16
CA GLY A 595 -12.58 32.82 -2.57
C GLY A 595 -13.84 32.67 -1.72
N VAL A 596 -13.92 31.60 -0.95
CA VAL A 596 -15.06 31.32 -0.05
C VAL A 596 -15.26 32.48 0.93
N LYS A 597 -16.44 33.09 0.86
CA LYS A 597 -16.83 34.16 1.77
C LYS A 597 -17.77 33.62 2.84
N PRO A 598 -17.51 33.90 4.14
CA PRO A 598 -18.39 33.44 5.20
C PRO A 598 -19.75 34.15 5.17
N ILE A 599 -20.77 33.47 5.70
CA ILE A 599 -22.00 34.12 6.16
C ILE A 599 -21.82 34.38 7.64
N LEU A 600 -21.97 35.64 8.06
CA LEU A 600 -21.89 36.03 9.46
C LEU A 600 -23.27 35.90 10.11
N GLU A 601 -23.41 35.02 11.09
CA GLU A 601 -24.58 34.96 11.94
C GLU A 601 -24.34 35.85 13.16
N VAL A 602 -25.28 36.78 13.47
CA VAL A 602 -25.21 37.70 14.60
C VAL A 602 -26.34 37.45 15.59
N ASN A 603 -26.04 37.58 16.88
CA ASN A 603 -27.01 37.40 17.96
C ASN A 603 -27.71 38.70 18.29
N GLY A 604 -28.99 38.84 17.95
CA GLY A 604 -29.78 40.03 18.22
C GLY A 604 -29.95 40.36 19.70
N ASP A 605 -29.84 39.39 20.60
CA ASP A 605 -29.96 39.58 22.04
C ASP A 605 -28.63 40.02 22.69
N HIS A 606 -27.51 39.98 21.98
CA HIS A 606 -26.19 40.33 22.51
C HIS A 606 -25.97 41.86 22.54
N SER A 607 -25.29 42.36 23.58
CA SER A 607 -25.03 43.79 23.81
C SER A 607 -24.31 44.47 22.64
N LEU A 608 -23.33 43.86 22.03
CA LEU A 608 -22.60 44.41 20.88
C LEU A 608 -23.50 44.66 19.68
N VAL A 609 -24.42 43.73 19.36
CA VAL A 609 -25.36 43.85 18.24
C VAL A 609 -26.40 44.94 18.58
N ASN A 610 -26.85 45.05 19.84
CA ASN A 610 -27.74 46.07 20.28
C ASN A 610 -27.11 47.48 20.26
N ARG A 611 -25.78 47.64 20.41
CA ARG A 611 -25.09 48.93 20.22
C ARG A 611 -25.28 49.44 18.79
N ILE A 612 -25.20 48.57 17.76
CA ILE A 612 -25.45 48.95 16.36
C ILE A 612 -26.92 49.37 16.15
N LYS A 613 -27.85 48.70 16.84
CA LYS A 613 -29.28 49.04 16.75
C LYS A 613 -29.58 50.47 17.23
N GLN A 614 -28.79 50.95 18.20
CA GLN A 614 -29.00 52.22 18.90
C GLN A 614 -28.19 53.39 18.30
N THR A 615 -27.37 53.17 17.27
CA THR A 615 -26.47 54.18 16.72
C THR A 615 -26.58 54.28 15.20
N ASP A 616 -26.30 55.50 14.68
CA ASP A 616 -26.07 55.75 13.25
C ASP A 616 -24.64 56.23 12.97
N ASP A 617 -23.76 56.14 13.99
CA ASP A 617 -22.34 56.44 13.84
C ASP A 617 -21.66 55.36 13.00
N GLU A 618 -21.29 55.72 11.75
CA GLU A 618 -20.68 54.78 10.79
C GLU A 618 -19.33 54.24 11.31
N ALA A 619 -18.56 55.01 12.08
CA ALA A 619 -17.26 54.56 12.63
C ALA A 619 -17.49 53.48 13.70
N LEU A 620 -18.42 53.70 14.62
CA LEU A 620 -18.76 52.70 15.65
C LEU A 620 -19.37 51.43 15.01
N ILE A 621 -20.25 51.57 13.99
CA ILE A 621 -20.83 50.44 13.29
C ILE A 621 -19.74 49.60 12.64
N LYS A 622 -18.75 50.25 12.00
CA LYS A 622 -17.62 49.58 11.40
C LYS A 622 -16.78 48.82 12.44
N ASP A 623 -16.39 49.49 13.52
CA ASP A 623 -15.57 48.87 14.58
C ASP A 623 -16.25 47.64 15.17
N VAL A 624 -17.55 47.73 15.50
CA VAL A 624 -18.31 46.57 16.02
C VAL A 624 -18.43 45.46 14.98
N SER A 625 -18.73 45.81 13.73
CA SER A 625 -18.91 44.81 12.65
C SER A 625 -17.62 44.03 12.37
N GLU A 626 -16.48 44.74 12.33
CA GLU A 626 -15.15 44.10 12.16
C GLU A 626 -14.80 43.20 13.34
N VAL A 627 -15.10 43.59 14.55
CA VAL A 627 -14.89 42.77 15.75
C VAL A 627 -15.79 41.54 15.72
N LEU A 628 -17.08 41.66 15.35
CA LEU A 628 -17.99 40.52 15.21
C LEU A 628 -17.52 39.50 14.20
N LEU A 629 -17.02 39.95 13.01
CA LEU A 629 -16.51 39.08 11.99
C LEU A 629 -15.20 38.39 12.41
N ASN A 630 -14.22 39.17 12.84
CA ASN A 630 -12.88 38.64 13.09
C ASN A 630 -12.83 37.68 14.29
N GLN A 631 -13.62 37.94 15.36
CA GLN A 631 -13.73 36.98 16.45
C GLN A 631 -14.39 35.66 16.02
N ALA A 632 -15.41 35.74 15.16
CA ALA A 632 -16.06 34.54 14.61
C ALA A 632 -15.13 33.73 13.70
N LEU A 633 -14.27 34.40 12.89
CA LEU A 633 -13.21 33.75 12.12
C LEU A 633 -12.20 33.04 13.03
N LEU A 634 -11.74 33.70 14.11
CA LEU A 634 -10.80 33.09 15.07
C LEU A 634 -11.36 31.82 15.70
N ILE A 635 -12.62 31.86 16.17
CA ILE A 635 -13.28 30.70 16.79
C ILE A 635 -13.41 29.54 15.77
N ALA A 636 -13.68 29.88 14.49
CA ALA A 636 -13.76 28.87 13.43
C ALA A 636 -12.39 28.39 12.94
N GLY A 637 -11.28 28.88 13.49
CA GLY A 637 -9.92 28.51 13.06
C GLY A 637 -9.54 29.04 11.68
N VAL A 638 -10.22 30.08 11.22
CA VAL A 638 -9.95 30.77 9.95
C VAL A 638 -8.96 31.90 10.19
N GLU A 639 -7.96 32.02 9.33
CA GLU A 639 -6.92 33.04 9.45
C GLU A 639 -7.50 34.45 9.21
N ILE A 640 -7.18 35.39 10.13
CA ILE A 640 -7.52 36.81 9.97
C ILE A 640 -6.54 37.42 8.96
N LYS A 641 -7.06 38.04 7.90
CA LYS A 641 -6.24 38.66 6.86
C LYS A 641 -5.43 39.85 7.36
N GLU A 642 -6.03 40.68 8.21
CA GLU A 642 -5.44 41.93 8.73
C GLU A 642 -5.49 42.00 10.27
N PRO A 643 -4.63 41.23 10.99
CA PRO A 643 -4.69 41.17 12.46
C PRO A 643 -4.47 42.54 13.15
N ALA A 644 -3.67 43.41 12.55
CA ALA A 644 -3.39 44.73 13.09
C ALA A 644 -4.66 45.64 13.07
N GLU A 645 -5.43 45.61 12.01
CA GLU A 645 -6.70 46.35 11.91
C GLU A 645 -7.74 45.78 12.89
N PHE A 646 -7.82 44.46 13.03
CA PHE A 646 -8.68 43.83 14.05
C PHE A 646 -8.38 44.35 15.47
N VAL A 647 -7.09 44.38 15.85
CA VAL A 647 -6.68 44.92 17.19
C VAL A 647 -7.02 46.39 17.31
N LYS A 648 -6.90 47.19 16.28
CA LYS A 648 -7.27 48.60 16.26
C LYS A 648 -8.77 48.79 16.49
N HIS A 649 -9.63 48.07 15.75
CA HIS A 649 -11.09 48.12 15.95
C HIS A 649 -11.49 47.68 17.37
N LEU A 650 -10.83 46.62 17.89
CA LEU A 650 -11.06 46.17 19.27
C LEU A 650 -10.69 47.25 20.30
N ASN A 651 -9.53 47.91 20.14
CA ASN A 651 -9.10 48.99 21.04
C ASN A 651 -10.04 50.19 20.99
N ASN A 652 -10.59 50.55 19.83
CA ASN A 652 -11.57 51.61 19.70
C ASN A 652 -12.85 51.31 20.49
N LEU A 653 -13.24 50.05 20.62
CA LEU A 653 -14.44 49.66 21.39
C LEU A 653 -14.19 49.60 22.90
N LEU A 654 -12.93 49.44 23.33
CA LEU A 654 -12.52 49.37 24.74
C LEU A 654 -12.18 50.75 25.30
N ALA A 655 -11.90 51.75 24.47
CA ALA A 655 -11.64 53.13 24.87
C ALA A 655 -12.94 53.88 25.12
#